data_5702b71579d08294e874edc193242f53
#
_entry.id   5702b71579d08294e874edc193242f53
#
_cell.length_a   1.000
_cell.length_b   1.000
_cell.length_c   1.000
_cell.angle_alpha   90.00
_cell.angle_beta   90.00
_cell.angle_gamma   90.00
#
_symmetry.space_group_name_H-M   'P 1'
#
loop_
_entity.id
_entity.type
_entity.pdbx_description
1 polymer ?
#
loop_
_entity_poly.entity_id
_entity_poly.type
_entity_poly.pdbx_seq_one_letter_code
_entity_poly.pdbx_strand_id
1 'polypeptide(L)'
;MLPGFPRTVVSTVCLSMVSCSALAATDKTALSTTNDSNNIAEVIVVTGTLHQSELLSLTGNIDRISSDDIASVNAVHPSDILNRATGVHIQTNNGMETLPSLRSPVLSGPGAAGAFLFLEDGVATRAAGFANNNALSELNLAQAREIEIIRGPASAIYGSNAVHGVVNALTKAPKNGGDVTLIAGPNDRYQLQGTIGSESDNHGVSASIQAVDDGGYRDNSDFRSLKLGLRHDYVNGDDHFKTVIAGFVLDQDTAGFVSSGDNGNECYSSIYSDETLYKDTNTMQKNCDSDAYREWSSIRVATSWQRELSADSSFTITPYFRLNQMEFSQHYLPSKAIEENSHYSVGMINNYHWQIGHDLAVVMGIDLEWTEGELTQTQQQPDSYSFGKARQQGLHYDYNVDASIIAPYIQTDWQLTEQLQLTGSVRFDATQYRYNNLIADGTTKADGSSCVNSNNEPIDCLFKRPSDNNDSFNNTSTKLGFNYRLNNKIAFFGSWSQGFRAPQTTDMYRLQNQQLVGEIEAEQLDSLELGLRGISNSLTYELVMYGMNKDNFFFRDDDGLNVTDGETSHKGLELSLNYDLTEQFSVAVNYSYGQHEYEFDRASSGVIKGNKVDTAPEQMANVRFAWQPTDSSKLELEWLHMGEYYLDPANEHDYAGHDLLQLRGSLALNHNTRIFARIENLTDEKYASRADFAFGTYRFFGGQTRTLHLGASISF
;
A
#
# COMPACT_ATOMS: atom_id res chain seq x y z
N MET A 1 -4.10 -25.43 -9.02
CA MET A 1 -5.50 -25.09 -8.66
C MET A 1 -5.78 -25.64 -7.27
N LEU A 2 -5.79 -24.77 -6.25
CA LEU A 2 -6.44 -25.11 -4.98
C LEU A 2 -7.95 -24.93 -5.23
N PRO A 3 -8.80 -25.90 -4.89
CA PRO A 3 -10.23 -25.78 -5.10
C PRO A 3 -10.75 -24.60 -4.28
N GLY A 4 -11.60 -23.74 -4.88
CA GLY A 4 -12.25 -22.62 -4.23
C GLY A 4 -12.84 -23.04 -2.89
N PHE A 5 -12.63 -22.26 -1.84
CA PHE A 5 -13.14 -22.54 -0.50
C PHE A 5 -14.68 -22.51 -0.55
N PRO A 6 -15.37 -23.57 -0.11
CA PRO A 6 -16.82 -23.58 -0.11
C PRO A 6 -17.34 -22.48 0.83
N ARG A 7 -18.36 -21.76 0.39
CA ARG A 7 -19.07 -20.67 1.10
C ARG A 7 -19.42 -20.93 2.57
N THR A 8 -19.31 -22.18 3.01
CA THR A 8 -19.61 -22.66 4.38
C THR A 8 -18.47 -22.58 5.39
N VAL A 9 -17.21 -22.36 4.97
CA VAL A 9 -16.05 -22.46 5.88
C VAL A 9 -15.90 -21.19 6.75
N VAL A 10 -16.17 -20.01 6.24
CA VAL A 10 -16.02 -18.76 7.02
C VAL A 10 -17.10 -18.64 8.08
N SER A 11 -18.35 -19.03 7.77
CA SER A 11 -19.45 -19.02 8.76
C SER A 11 -19.27 -20.06 9.88
N THR A 12 -18.59 -21.18 9.59
CA THR A 12 -18.39 -22.26 10.57
C THR A 12 -17.22 -21.99 11.51
N VAL A 13 -16.19 -21.27 11.06
CA VAL A 13 -15.05 -20.87 11.92
C VAL A 13 -15.46 -19.86 12.98
N CYS A 14 -16.42 -18.98 12.70
CA CYS A 14 -16.95 -18.04 13.70
C CYS A 14 -17.75 -18.71 14.82
N LEU A 15 -18.34 -19.90 14.63
CA LEU A 15 -19.18 -20.56 15.64
C LEU A 15 -18.48 -21.65 16.46
N SER A 16 -17.32 -22.16 16.03
CA SER A 16 -16.68 -23.34 16.68
C SER A 16 -15.57 -23.02 17.68
N MET A 17 -15.19 -21.77 17.90
CA MET A 17 -14.10 -21.40 18.83
C MET A 17 -14.54 -21.01 20.26
N VAL A 18 -15.82 -21.18 20.63
CA VAL A 18 -16.33 -20.79 21.97
C VAL A 18 -16.12 -21.88 23.05
N SER A 19 -15.54 -23.03 22.70
CA SER A 19 -15.34 -24.11 23.65
C SER A 19 -13.88 -24.57 23.75
N CYS A 20 -13.00 -23.69 24.24
CA CYS A 20 -11.69 -24.13 24.75
C CYS A 20 -11.59 -23.71 26.24
N SER A 21 -11.81 -24.67 27.12
CA SER A 21 -11.81 -24.50 28.57
C SER A 21 -10.39 -24.25 29.08
N ALA A 22 -10.23 -23.24 29.90
CA ALA A 22 -9.01 -22.85 30.57
C ALA A 22 -8.47 -23.95 31.48
N LEU A 23 -7.22 -24.35 31.29
CA LEU A 23 -6.40 -24.98 32.33
C LEU A 23 -5.45 -23.89 32.86
N ALA A 24 -5.82 -23.35 34.01
CA ALA A 24 -4.98 -22.42 34.75
C ALA A 24 -3.91 -23.19 35.52
N ALA A 25 -2.66 -22.94 35.20
CA ALA A 25 -1.54 -23.25 36.09
C ALA A 25 -1.04 -21.95 36.71
N THR A 26 -1.19 -21.86 38.02
CA THR A 26 -0.63 -20.77 38.83
C THR A 26 0.84 -21.05 39.09
N ASP A 27 1.73 -20.17 38.62
CA ASP A 27 2.97 -19.95 39.39
C ASP A 27 3.37 -18.48 39.34
N LYS A 28 3.57 -17.93 40.52
CA LYS A 28 3.95 -16.55 40.77
C LYS A 28 5.47 -16.47 40.95
N THR A 29 6.15 -15.81 40.07
CA THR A 29 7.42 -15.17 40.39
C THR A 29 7.47 -13.78 39.77
N ALA A 30 7.27 -12.78 40.64
CA ALA A 30 7.41 -11.37 40.26
C ALA A 30 8.88 -11.02 40.12
N LEU A 31 9.32 -10.63 38.92
CA LEU A 31 10.53 -9.84 38.77
C LEU A 31 10.17 -8.37 39.03
N SER A 32 10.81 -7.82 40.06
CA SER A 32 10.74 -6.41 40.40
C SER A 32 11.39 -5.54 39.33
N THR A 33 10.58 -4.81 38.61
CA THR A 33 11.08 -3.64 37.86
C THR A 33 11.27 -2.50 38.85
N THR A 34 12.50 -2.12 39.10
CA THR A 34 12.84 -0.88 39.79
C THR A 34 12.36 0.30 38.93
N ASN A 35 11.36 1.00 39.41
CA ASN A 35 10.97 2.32 38.91
C ASN A 35 12.08 3.33 39.21
N ASP A 36 12.95 3.56 38.25
CA ASP A 36 13.71 4.80 38.18
C ASP A 36 12.88 5.83 37.39
N SER A 37 12.15 6.64 38.11
CA SER A 37 11.42 7.80 37.59
C SER A 37 12.41 8.92 37.26
N ASN A 38 13.12 8.78 36.15
CA ASN A 38 13.74 9.88 35.44
C ASN A 38 13.00 10.01 34.09
N ASN A 39 12.31 11.12 33.92
CA ASN A 39 11.62 11.55 32.70
C ASN A 39 12.55 11.57 31.48
N ILE A 40 12.77 10.41 30.89
CA ILE A 40 13.34 10.29 29.54
C ILE A 40 12.12 10.18 28.64
N ALA A 41 11.96 11.13 27.73
CA ALA A 41 11.01 11.01 26.63
C ALA A 41 11.23 9.64 25.99
N GLU A 42 10.16 8.87 25.79
CA GLU A 42 10.23 7.53 25.22
C GLU A 42 11.04 7.61 23.91
N VAL A 43 12.13 6.87 23.80
CA VAL A 43 12.99 6.88 22.62
C VAL A 43 12.22 6.13 21.53
N ILE A 44 11.71 6.88 20.57
CA ILE A 44 11.02 6.32 19.41
C ILE A 44 12.08 5.75 18.47
N VAL A 45 12.06 4.45 18.23
CA VAL A 45 12.99 3.72 17.38
C VAL A 45 12.26 3.32 16.10
N VAL A 46 12.87 3.55 14.94
CA VAL A 46 12.37 3.14 13.62
C VAL A 46 13.33 2.15 12.97
N THR A 47 12.79 1.26 12.16
CA THR A 47 13.54 0.19 11.47
C THR A 47 13.68 0.42 9.96
N GLY A 48 13.03 1.47 9.43
CA GLY A 48 13.05 1.82 8.02
C GLY A 48 14.38 2.35 7.47
N THR A 49 15.49 2.20 8.23
CA THR A 49 16.83 2.68 7.87
C THR A 49 17.88 1.57 7.86
N LEU A 50 17.50 0.30 7.61
CA LEU A 50 18.36 -0.90 7.68
C LEU A 50 18.90 -1.23 9.08
N HIS A 51 18.83 -0.33 10.03
CA HIS A 51 19.13 -0.52 11.46
C HIS A 51 18.18 0.32 12.32
N GLN A 52 18.10 -0.01 13.59
CA GLN A 52 17.27 0.74 14.53
C GLN A 52 17.88 2.13 14.78
N SER A 53 17.07 3.17 14.60
CA SER A 53 17.48 4.56 14.79
C SER A 53 16.47 5.34 15.62
N GLU A 54 16.96 6.28 16.41
CA GLU A 54 16.11 7.23 17.13
C GLU A 54 15.45 8.19 16.14
N LEU A 55 14.19 8.54 16.35
CA LEU A 55 13.45 9.45 15.48
C LEU A 55 14.18 10.78 15.27
N LEU A 56 14.76 11.35 16.34
CA LEU A 56 15.52 12.62 16.26
C LEU A 56 16.81 12.53 15.45
N SER A 57 17.35 11.33 15.19
CA SER A 57 18.59 11.13 14.42
C SER A 57 18.37 10.84 12.94
N LEU A 58 17.12 10.67 12.51
CA LEU A 58 16.83 10.34 11.12
C LEU A 58 17.16 11.48 10.17
N THR A 59 17.78 11.16 9.04
CA THR A 59 18.11 12.08 7.95
C THR A 59 17.05 12.13 6.87
N GLY A 60 15.85 11.62 7.12
CA GLY A 60 14.73 11.59 6.19
C GLY A 60 13.41 11.49 6.93
N ASN A 61 12.34 11.46 6.17
CA ASN A 61 10.97 11.49 6.67
C ASN A 61 10.41 10.08 6.79
N ILE A 62 10.14 9.64 8.02
CA ILE A 62 9.49 8.38 8.34
C ILE A 62 8.33 8.67 9.29
N ASP A 63 7.11 8.40 8.87
CA ASP A 63 5.94 8.44 9.73
C ASP A 63 5.72 7.08 10.40
N ARG A 64 5.12 7.11 11.58
CA ARG A 64 4.92 5.92 12.40
C ARG A 64 3.51 5.88 12.95
N ILE A 65 2.78 4.79 12.68
CA ILE A 65 1.48 4.54 13.27
C ILE A 65 1.65 3.51 14.39
N SER A 66 1.32 3.90 15.60
CA SER A 66 1.53 3.09 16.79
C SER A 66 0.52 1.94 16.93
N SER A 67 0.83 0.96 17.78
CA SER A 67 -0.10 -0.13 18.13
C SER A 67 -1.42 0.39 18.70
N ASP A 68 -1.40 1.50 19.45
CA ASP A 68 -2.59 2.08 20.07
C ASP A 68 -3.50 2.75 19.03
N ASP A 69 -2.92 3.45 18.06
CA ASP A 69 -3.66 3.98 16.92
C ASP A 69 -4.29 2.85 16.09
N ILE A 70 -3.52 1.79 15.78
CA ILE A 70 -4.01 0.60 15.07
C ILE A 70 -5.19 -0.03 15.81
N ALA A 71 -5.06 -0.24 17.13
CA ALA A 71 -6.12 -0.83 17.96
C ALA A 71 -7.35 0.08 18.11
N SER A 72 -7.18 1.40 18.03
CA SER A 72 -8.30 2.36 18.10
C SER A 72 -9.16 2.36 16.85
N VAL A 73 -8.56 2.07 15.69
CA VAL A 73 -9.23 2.09 14.38
C VAL A 73 -9.90 0.75 14.08
N ASN A 74 -9.28 -0.38 14.43
CA ASN A 74 -9.73 -1.71 14.03
C ASN A 74 -9.97 -1.80 12.51
N ALA A 75 -8.97 -1.39 11.75
CA ALA A 75 -9.05 -1.23 10.29
C ALA A 75 -9.43 -2.53 9.59
N VAL A 76 -10.23 -2.41 8.54
CA VAL A 76 -10.47 -3.45 7.54
C VAL A 76 -9.76 -3.11 6.25
N HIS A 77 -10.07 -1.94 5.70
CA HIS A 77 -9.40 -1.43 4.52
C HIS A 77 -8.13 -0.66 4.91
N PRO A 78 -7.04 -0.74 4.14
CA PRO A 78 -5.81 0.01 4.43
C PRO A 78 -6.02 1.52 4.60
N SER A 79 -6.97 2.13 3.89
CA SER A 79 -7.29 3.56 4.02
C SER A 79 -7.74 3.96 5.41
N ASP A 80 -8.40 3.05 6.16
CA ASP A 80 -8.93 3.34 7.51
C ASP A 80 -7.82 3.80 8.47
N ILE A 81 -6.60 3.32 8.25
CA ILE A 81 -5.46 3.62 9.12
C ILE A 81 -4.40 4.48 8.43
N LEU A 82 -4.10 4.25 7.16
CA LEU A 82 -3.01 4.94 6.47
C LEU A 82 -3.36 6.40 6.14
N ASN A 83 -4.63 6.74 5.90
CA ASN A 83 -5.07 8.12 5.69
C ASN A 83 -4.95 9.00 6.95
N ARG A 84 -4.50 8.42 8.08
CA ARG A 84 -4.12 9.16 9.29
C ARG A 84 -2.67 9.66 9.24
N ALA A 85 -1.85 9.18 8.31
CA ALA A 85 -0.47 9.64 8.14
C ALA A 85 -0.41 10.88 7.25
N THR A 86 0.58 11.72 7.48
CA THR A 86 0.77 12.97 6.74
C THR A 86 1.18 12.68 5.29
N GLY A 87 0.56 13.36 4.32
CA GLY A 87 0.91 13.21 2.89
C GLY A 87 0.58 11.84 2.30
N VAL A 88 -0.27 11.06 2.97
CA VAL A 88 -0.73 9.75 2.52
C VAL A 88 -2.21 9.79 2.21
N HIS A 89 -2.58 9.32 1.04
CA HIS A 89 -3.96 9.11 0.65
C HIS A 89 -4.11 7.76 -0.05
N ILE A 90 -4.90 6.89 0.54
CA ILE A 90 -5.28 5.61 -0.06
C ILE A 90 -6.72 5.77 -0.54
N GLN A 91 -6.89 5.94 -1.84
CA GLN A 91 -8.19 6.03 -2.47
C GLN A 91 -8.81 4.62 -2.55
N THR A 92 -10.09 4.53 -2.20
CA THR A 92 -10.84 3.28 -2.22
C THR A 92 -11.73 3.22 -3.46
N ASN A 93 -11.75 2.08 -4.12
CA ASN A 93 -12.69 1.81 -5.21
C ASN A 93 -13.85 0.97 -4.67
N ASN A 94 -13.64 -0.34 -4.62
CA ASN A 94 -14.63 -1.31 -4.14
C ASN A 94 -13.95 -2.38 -3.31
N GLY A 95 -14.58 -2.83 -2.23
CA GLY A 95 -14.05 -3.87 -1.35
C GLY A 95 -12.63 -3.56 -0.87
N MET A 96 -11.68 -4.42 -1.23
CA MET A 96 -10.27 -4.31 -0.83
C MET A 96 -9.37 -3.64 -1.88
N GLU A 97 -9.94 -3.01 -2.90
CA GLU A 97 -9.16 -2.32 -3.94
C GLU A 97 -8.58 -0.99 -3.45
N THR A 98 -7.32 -0.74 -3.73
CA THR A 98 -6.57 0.43 -3.30
C THR A 98 -5.90 1.15 -4.47
N LEU A 99 -5.89 2.48 -4.43
CA LEU A 99 -5.03 3.33 -5.23
C LEU A 99 -4.25 4.25 -4.29
N PRO A 100 -3.00 3.91 -4.00
CA PRO A 100 -2.16 4.69 -3.09
C PRO A 100 -1.67 6.00 -3.71
N SER A 101 -1.47 7.00 -2.85
CA SER A 101 -0.80 8.25 -3.12
C SER A 101 0.06 8.63 -1.91
N LEU A 102 1.34 8.81 -2.12
CA LEU A 102 2.30 9.30 -1.13
C LEU A 102 3.16 10.36 -1.82
N ARG A 103 2.94 11.64 -1.52
CA ARG A 103 3.57 12.78 -2.23
C ARG A 103 3.46 12.67 -3.76
N SER A 104 2.38 12.09 -4.24
CA SER A 104 2.11 11.86 -5.66
C SER A 104 0.65 12.11 -5.97
N PRO A 105 0.27 12.26 -7.23
CA PRO A 105 -1.11 12.05 -7.65
C PRO A 105 -1.59 10.64 -7.27
N VAL A 106 -2.89 10.41 -7.26
CA VAL A 106 -3.44 9.05 -7.21
C VAL A 106 -3.19 8.42 -8.58
N LEU A 107 -2.16 7.61 -8.65
CA LEU A 107 -1.78 6.95 -9.90
C LEU A 107 -2.77 5.84 -10.24
N SER A 108 -3.17 5.76 -11.49
CA SER A 108 -4.06 4.73 -12.02
C SER A 108 -3.45 4.03 -13.24
N GLY A 109 -4.03 2.89 -13.63
CA GLY A 109 -3.55 2.13 -14.78
C GLY A 109 -2.10 1.63 -14.62
N PRO A 110 -1.31 1.63 -15.70
CA PRO A 110 0.05 1.09 -15.68
C PRO A 110 1.01 1.81 -14.72
N GLY A 111 0.89 3.14 -14.58
CA GLY A 111 1.75 3.95 -13.71
C GLY A 111 1.57 3.69 -12.21
N ALA A 112 0.47 3.07 -11.78
CA ALA A 112 0.22 2.76 -10.37
C ALA A 112 1.04 1.58 -9.86
N ALA A 113 1.21 0.55 -10.69
CA ALA A 113 1.92 -0.66 -10.30
C ALA A 113 3.42 -0.38 -10.16
N GLY A 114 3.97 -0.60 -8.97
CA GLY A 114 5.39 -0.40 -8.68
C GLY A 114 5.81 1.04 -8.37
N ALA A 115 4.88 1.98 -8.22
CA ALA A 115 5.20 3.33 -7.74
C ALA A 115 5.45 3.37 -6.22
N PHE A 116 4.92 2.38 -5.50
CA PHE A 116 5.00 2.21 -4.03
C PHE A 116 5.43 0.80 -3.68
N LEU A 117 6.17 0.67 -2.58
CA LEU A 117 6.62 -0.62 -2.08
C LEU A 117 5.92 -0.97 -0.75
N PHE A 118 5.36 -2.18 -0.68
CA PHE A 118 4.65 -2.69 0.49
C PHE A 118 5.44 -3.83 1.11
N LEU A 119 5.77 -3.70 2.39
CA LEU A 119 6.65 -4.61 3.12
C LEU A 119 5.97 -5.16 4.37
N GLU A 120 6.30 -6.38 4.74
CA GLU A 120 6.06 -6.96 6.05
C GLU A 120 7.40 -7.38 6.65
N ASP A 121 7.79 -6.78 7.77
CA ASP A 121 9.10 -6.95 8.39
C ASP A 121 10.27 -6.77 7.41
N GLY A 122 10.16 -5.85 6.46
CA GLY A 122 11.18 -5.55 5.45
C GLY A 122 11.14 -6.42 4.19
N VAL A 123 10.28 -7.44 4.13
CA VAL A 123 10.14 -8.31 2.94
C VAL A 123 8.96 -7.85 2.09
N ALA A 124 9.20 -7.62 0.79
CA ALA A 124 8.19 -7.14 -0.14
C ALA A 124 7.05 -8.15 -0.34
N THR A 125 5.80 -7.64 -0.44
CA THR A 125 4.62 -8.47 -0.71
C THR A 125 4.67 -9.09 -2.11
N ARG A 126 5.25 -8.35 -3.07
CA ARG A 126 5.37 -8.79 -4.47
C ARG A 126 6.77 -8.58 -5.01
N ALA A 127 7.13 -9.36 -6.04
CA ALA A 127 8.38 -9.18 -6.77
C ALA A 127 8.39 -7.84 -7.50
N ALA A 128 9.60 -7.27 -7.66
CA ALA A 128 9.82 -6.16 -8.56
C ALA A 128 9.36 -6.47 -9.96
N GLY A 129 8.90 -5.94 -10.82
CA GLY A 129 8.39 -6.38 -12.14
C GLY A 129 7.00 -7.04 -12.14
N PHE A 130 6.50 -7.46 -10.97
CA PHE A 130 5.18 -8.08 -10.79
C PHE A 130 4.34 -7.30 -9.76
N ALA A 131 4.58 -6.02 -9.61
CA ALA A 131 3.89 -5.19 -8.64
C ALA A 131 2.40 -5.03 -8.97
N ASN A 132 1.62 -4.80 -7.92
CA ASN A 132 0.20 -4.48 -8.01
C ASN A 132 -0.13 -3.48 -6.89
N ASN A 133 -0.81 -2.40 -7.21
CA ASN A 133 -1.20 -1.37 -6.24
C ASN A 133 -2.16 -1.90 -5.15
N ASN A 134 -2.97 -2.92 -5.48
CA ASN A 134 -3.84 -3.58 -4.51
C ASN A 134 -3.06 -4.47 -3.51
N ALA A 135 -1.76 -4.75 -3.75
CA ALA A 135 -0.94 -5.57 -2.86
C ALA A 135 -0.79 -4.98 -1.44
N LEU A 136 -1.09 -3.71 -1.26
CA LEU A 136 -1.24 -3.10 0.07
C LEU A 136 -2.27 -3.85 0.94
N SER A 137 -3.32 -4.40 0.34
CA SER A 137 -4.37 -5.16 1.03
C SER A 137 -3.91 -6.54 1.53
N GLU A 138 -2.77 -7.06 1.07
CA GLU A 138 -2.17 -8.29 1.60
C GLU A 138 -1.62 -8.10 3.03
N LEU A 139 -1.24 -6.86 3.40
CA LEU A 139 -0.67 -6.58 4.70
C LEU A 139 -1.73 -6.71 5.81
N ASN A 140 -1.39 -7.38 6.90
CA ASN A 140 -2.26 -7.45 8.08
C ASN A 140 -2.04 -6.23 8.99
N LEU A 141 -2.42 -5.05 8.51
CA LEU A 141 -2.21 -3.78 9.21
C LEU A 141 -2.92 -3.75 10.57
N ALA A 142 -4.10 -4.39 10.70
CA ALA A 142 -4.86 -4.42 11.94
C ALA A 142 -4.18 -5.23 13.05
N GLN A 143 -3.27 -6.14 12.71
CA GLN A 143 -2.52 -6.98 13.64
C GLN A 143 -1.05 -6.56 13.76
N ALA A 144 -0.62 -5.53 13.04
CA ALA A 144 0.73 -5.02 13.13
C ALA A 144 1.05 -4.48 14.55
N ARG A 145 2.29 -4.60 14.97
CA ARG A 145 2.82 -3.89 16.14
C ARG A 145 2.88 -2.41 15.85
N GLU A 146 3.25 -2.08 14.63
CA GLU A 146 3.56 -0.74 14.16
C GLU A 146 3.56 -0.72 12.64
N ILE A 147 3.21 0.41 12.06
CA ILE A 147 3.33 0.65 10.61
C ILE A 147 4.29 1.82 10.42
N GLU A 148 5.37 1.59 9.69
CA GLU A 148 6.31 2.63 9.27
C GLU A 148 5.99 3.05 7.84
N ILE A 149 5.96 4.35 7.58
CA ILE A 149 5.69 4.92 6.26
C ILE A 149 6.84 5.85 5.90
N ILE A 150 7.61 5.47 4.89
CA ILE A 150 8.66 6.30 4.32
C ILE A 150 8.04 7.08 3.18
N ARG A 151 8.11 8.42 3.25
CA ARG A 151 7.55 9.31 2.23
C ARG A 151 8.66 9.82 1.32
N GLY A 152 8.46 9.70 0.01
CA GLY A 152 9.47 9.98 -1.00
C GLY A 152 10.37 8.79 -1.33
N PRO A 153 11.37 9.00 -2.19
CA PRO A 153 12.21 7.94 -2.73
C PRO A 153 12.99 7.17 -1.66
N ALA A 154 12.93 5.84 -1.74
CA ALA A 154 13.66 4.95 -0.83
C ALA A 154 14.41 3.81 -1.58
N SER A 155 14.63 3.95 -2.88
CA SER A 155 15.27 2.89 -3.69
C SER A 155 16.73 2.66 -3.33
N ALA A 156 17.43 3.64 -2.76
CA ALA A 156 18.79 3.46 -2.25
C ALA A 156 18.87 2.47 -1.07
N ILE A 157 17.72 2.11 -0.48
CA ILE A 157 17.61 1.15 0.63
C ILE A 157 16.89 -0.12 0.15
N TYR A 158 15.74 0.02 -0.51
CA TYR A 158 14.82 -1.07 -0.81
C TYR A 158 14.79 -1.49 -2.29
N GLY A 159 15.50 -0.78 -3.18
CA GLY A 159 15.55 -1.07 -4.62
C GLY A 159 14.32 -0.59 -5.38
N SER A 160 14.01 -1.29 -6.47
CA SER A 160 12.91 -0.96 -7.37
C SER A 160 11.57 -0.86 -6.64
N ASN A 161 10.68 -0.01 -7.18
CA ASN A 161 9.32 0.25 -6.71
C ASN A 161 9.19 1.11 -5.43
N ALA A 162 10.29 1.45 -4.76
CA ALA A 162 10.28 2.42 -3.67
C ALA A 162 10.43 3.87 -4.22
N VAL A 163 9.58 4.24 -5.19
CA VAL A 163 9.67 5.52 -5.92
C VAL A 163 9.08 6.65 -5.11
N HIS A 164 7.80 6.59 -4.79
CA HIS A 164 7.10 7.63 -4.03
C HIS A 164 7.01 7.33 -2.55
N GLY A 165 7.25 6.09 -2.15
CA GLY A 165 7.27 5.71 -0.73
C GLY A 165 7.19 4.23 -0.46
N VAL A 166 7.29 3.91 0.83
CA VAL A 166 7.26 2.55 1.36
C VAL A 166 6.29 2.49 2.54
N VAL A 167 5.48 1.43 2.58
CA VAL A 167 4.67 1.08 3.77
C VAL A 167 5.19 -0.24 4.31
N ASN A 168 5.69 -0.25 5.53
CA ASN A 168 6.27 -1.43 6.19
C ASN A 168 5.46 -1.79 7.43
N ALA A 169 4.75 -2.91 7.40
CA ALA A 169 4.04 -3.45 8.56
C ALA A 169 4.98 -4.30 9.41
N LEU A 170 5.16 -3.96 10.67
CA LEU A 170 6.01 -4.72 11.58
C LEU A 170 5.15 -5.66 12.43
N THR A 171 5.48 -6.94 12.46
CA THR A 171 4.74 -7.96 13.20
C THR A 171 4.96 -7.84 14.71
N LYS A 172 3.92 -8.18 15.51
CA LYS A 172 4.01 -8.23 16.97
C LYS A 172 4.93 -9.36 17.43
N ALA A 173 5.82 -9.08 18.36
CA ALA A 173 6.58 -10.13 19.04
C ALA A 173 5.64 -11.06 19.81
N PRO A 174 5.95 -12.38 19.86
CA PRO A 174 5.19 -13.31 20.69
C PRO A 174 5.17 -12.88 22.15
N LYS A 175 4.01 -13.03 22.80
CA LYS A 175 3.81 -12.82 24.25
C LYS A 175 2.85 -13.87 24.77
N ASN A 176 2.94 -14.21 26.07
CA ASN A 176 2.00 -15.12 26.70
C ASN A 176 0.59 -14.51 26.75
N GLY A 177 -0.40 -15.30 26.34
CA GLY A 177 -1.80 -14.87 26.30
C GLY A 177 -2.29 -14.57 24.90
N GLY A 178 -3.36 -13.79 24.81
CA GLY A 178 -3.95 -13.44 23.52
C GLY A 178 -5.07 -12.43 23.63
N ASP A 179 -5.59 -12.04 22.48
CA ASP A 179 -6.77 -11.20 22.35
C ASP A 179 -7.68 -11.72 21.24
N VAL A 180 -8.97 -11.50 21.40
CA VAL A 180 -9.98 -11.72 20.36
C VAL A 180 -10.90 -10.50 20.30
N THR A 181 -11.11 -9.99 19.12
CA THR A 181 -11.99 -8.85 18.84
C THR A 181 -13.03 -9.25 17.81
N LEU A 182 -14.30 -8.99 18.11
CA LEU A 182 -15.44 -9.16 17.23
C LEU A 182 -16.05 -7.80 16.94
N ILE A 183 -16.37 -7.55 15.66
CA ILE A 183 -16.97 -6.30 15.20
C ILE A 183 -18.15 -6.64 14.29
N ALA A 184 -19.27 -5.94 14.46
CA ALA A 184 -20.41 -5.96 13.57
C ALA A 184 -20.68 -4.55 13.05
N GLY A 185 -21.04 -4.43 11.79
CA GLY A 185 -21.33 -3.18 11.10
C GLY A 185 -22.54 -3.27 10.19
N PRO A 186 -22.85 -2.22 9.44
CA PRO A 186 -23.92 -2.22 8.44
C PRO A 186 -23.56 -3.15 7.27
N ASN A 187 -24.55 -3.39 6.39
CA ASN A 187 -24.40 -4.20 5.18
C ASN A 187 -23.91 -5.63 5.49
N ASP A 188 -24.43 -6.24 6.55
CA ASP A 188 -24.05 -7.60 6.99
C ASP A 188 -22.53 -7.78 7.21
N ARG A 189 -21.86 -6.70 7.64
CA ARG A 189 -20.43 -6.72 7.90
C ARG A 189 -20.11 -7.33 9.25
N TYR A 190 -19.27 -8.36 9.23
CA TYR A 190 -18.74 -9.03 10.42
C TYR A 190 -17.23 -9.16 10.29
N GLN A 191 -16.52 -8.90 11.38
CA GLN A 191 -15.07 -8.99 11.44
C GLN A 191 -14.65 -9.72 12.72
N LEU A 192 -13.74 -10.68 12.55
CA LEU A 192 -13.01 -11.35 13.62
C LEU A 192 -11.55 -10.97 13.51
N GLN A 193 -10.96 -10.53 14.61
CA GLN A 193 -9.52 -10.39 14.77
C GLN A 193 -9.08 -11.17 16.00
N GLY A 194 -7.88 -11.73 15.98
CA GLY A 194 -7.33 -12.40 17.14
C GLY A 194 -5.85 -12.64 17.04
N THR A 195 -5.20 -12.62 18.20
CA THR A 195 -3.80 -13.00 18.36
C THR A 195 -3.68 -13.91 19.57
N ILE A 196 -2.87 -14.94 19.45
CA ILE A 196 -2.50 -15.81 20.58
C ILE A 196 -1.01 -16.06 20.51
N GLY A 197 -0.35 -16.10 21.65
CA GLY A 197 1.07 -16.36 21.70
C GLY A 197 1.51 -17.03 23.01
N SER A 198 2.72 -17.55 22.94
CA SER A 198 3.44 -18.10 24.09
C SER A 198 4.91 -17.76 23.97
N GLU A 199 5.51 -17.40 25.07
CA GLU A 199 6.92 -17.02 25.18
C GLU A 199 7.57 -17.76 26.34
N SER A 200 8.79 -18.21 26.11
CA SER A 200 9.69 -18.81 27.10
C SER A 200 11.08 -18.16 26.95
N ASP A 201 12.06 -18.54 27.76
CA ASP A 201 13.38 -17.89 27.77
C ASP A 201 14.05 -17.78 26.37
N ASN A 202 13.90 -18.81 25.53
CA ASN A 202 14.57 -18.89 24.24
C ASN A 202 13.63 -18.95 23.03
N HIS A 203 12.33 -19.16 23.24
CA HIS A 203 11.38 -19.34 22.18
C HIS A 203 10.12 -18.50 22.38
N GLY A 204 9.67 -17.86 21.33
CA GLY A 204 8.38 -17.24 21.27
C GLY A 204 7.62 -17.73 20.04
N VAL A 205 6.34 -18.03 20.18
CA VAL A 205 5.46 -18.39 19.07
C VAL A 205 4.18 -17.58 19.18
N SER A 206 3.71 -17.02 18.08
CA SER A 206 2.39 -16.38 18.02
C SER A 206 1.68 -16.69 16.71
N ALA A 207 0.34 -16.68 16.78
CA ALA A 207 -0.53 -16.76 15.63
C ALA A 207 -1.51 -15.59 15.63
N SER A 208 -1.81 -15.05 14.47
CA SER A 208 -2.79 -13.98 14.29
C SER A 208 -3.77 -14.31 13.17
N ILE A 209 -5.00 -13.83 13.30
CA ILE A 209 -6.07 -13.98 12.32
C ILE A 209 -6.83 -12.66 12.16
N GLN A 210 -7.18 -12.32 10.93
CA GLN A 210 -8.22 -11.36 10.61
C GLN A 210 -9.12 -11.99 9.56
N ALA A 211 -10.41 -12.12 9.85
CA ALA A 211 -11.43 -12.58 8.92
C ALA A 211 -12.54 -11.52 8.80
N VAL A 212 -12.94 -11.22 7.58
CA VAL A 212 -13.98 -10.24 7.26
C VAL A 212 -14.97 -10.87 6.31
N ASP A 213 -16.26 -10.67 6.59
CA ASP A 213 -17.39 -10.92 5.68
C ASP A 213 -18.17 -9.61 5.59
N ASP A 214 -18.28 -9.01 4.42
CA ASP A 214 -18.89 -7.71 4.18
C ASP A 214 -19.86 -7.81 3.00
N GLY A 215 -21.14 -7.54 3.23
CA GLY A 215 -22.17 -7.60 2.20
C GLY A 215 -22.13 -6.47 1.18
N GLY A 216 -21.16 -5.55 1.31
CA GLY A 216 -20.95 -4.45 0.38
C GLY A 216 -21.89 -3.27 0.56
N TYR A 217 -21.39 -2.08 0.24
CA TYR A 217 -22.18 -0.84 0.27
C TYR A 217 -23.02 -0.65 -1.02
N ARG A 218 -22.53 -1.19 -2.14
CA ARG A 218 -23.15 -1.12 -3.45
C ARG A 218 -23.82 -2.46 -3.81
N ASP A 219 -24.71 -2.45 -4.80
CA ASP A 219 -25.28 -3.67 -5.36
C ASP A 219 -24.17 -4.60 -5.87
N ASN A 220 -24.19 -5.89 -5.55
CA ASN A 220 -23.20 -6.90 -5.93
C ASN A 220 -21.74 -6.41 -5.73
N SER A 221 -21.39 -6.08 -4.48
CA SER A 221 -20.08 -5.59 -4.12
C SER A 221 -19.56 -6.19 -2.81
N ASP A 222 -20.07 -7.35 -2.46
CA ASP A 222 -19.66 -8.07 -1.27
C ASP A 222 -18.25 -8.63 -1.39
N PHE A 223 -17.60 -8.83 -0.25
CA PHE A 223 -16.30 -9.46 -0.20
C PHE A 223 -16.07 -10.26 1.08
N ARG A 224 -15.21 -11.25 0.96
CA ARG A 224 -14.65 -12.01 2.06
C ARG A 224 -13.15 -11.97 2.01
N SER A 225 -12.53 -11.72 3.15
CA SER A 225 -11.09 -11.77 3.25
C SER A 225 -10.63 -12.52 4.50
N LEU A 226 -9.52 -13.24 4.36
CA LEU A 226 -8.86 -13.94 5.46
C LEU A 226 -7.36 -13.60 5.42
N LYS A 227 -6.84 -13.12 6.55
CA LYS A 227 -5.40 -12.91 6.77
C LYS A 227 -4.95 -13.76 7.94
N LEU A 228 -3.86 -14.49 7.75
CA LEU A 228 -3.25 -15.35 8.75
C LEU A 228 -1.80 -14.94 8.94
N GLY A 229 -1.34 -14.90 10.17
CA GLY A 229 0.05 -14.68 10.52
C GLY A 229 0.53 -15.71 11.53
N LEU A 230 1.73 -16.24 11.33
CA LEU A 230 2.47 -17.04 12.30
C LEU A 230 3.84 -16.41 12.48
N ARG A 231 4.27 -16.24 13.71
CA ARG A 231 5.64 -15.77 14.03
C ARG A 231 6.28 -16.69 15.05
N HIS A 232 7.54 -17.05 14.79
CA HIS A 232 8.40 -17.79 15.70
C HIS A 232 9.69 -17.03 15.89
N ASP A 233 10.00 -16.67 17.13
CA ASP A 233 11.26 -16.08 17.55
C ASP A 233 12.07 -17.13 18.33
N TYR A 234 13.37 -17.23 18.03
CA TYR A 234 14.29 -18.12 18.73
C TYR A 234 15.63 -17.41 18.96
N VAL A 235 16.09 -17.45 20.20
CA VAL A 235 17.34 -16.85 20.63
C VAL A 235 18.28 -17.92 21.20
N ASN A 236 19.51 -17.98 20.73
CA ASN A 236 20.52 -18.92 21.21
C ASN A 236 21.89 -18.25 21.26
N GLY A 237 22.23 -17.70 22.43
CA GLY A 237 23.45 -16.91 22.59
C GLY A 237 23.41 -15.67 21.71
N ASP A 238 24.35 -15.59 20.76
CA ASP A 238 24.51 -14.47 19.82
C ASP A 238 23.61 -14.62 18.56
N ASP A 239 22.87 -15.72 18.43
CA ASP A 239 22.02 -16.02 17.29
C ASP A 239 20.56 -15.69 17.59
N HIS A 240 19.94 -14.86 16.76
CA HIS A 240 18.54 -14.49 16.81
C HIS A 240 17.85 -14.89 15.51
N PHE A 241 16.80 -15.70 15.63
CA PHE A 241 15.96 -16.12 14.50
C PHE A 241 14.55 -15.55 14.65
N LYS A 242 14.04 -14.98 13.59
CA LYS A 242 12.65 -14.55 13.47
C LYS A 242 12.08 -15.15 12.19
N THR A 243 11.13 -16.08 12.32
CA THR A 243 10.40 -16.65 11.19
C THR A 243 8.98 -16.11 11.16
N VAL A 244 8.56 -15.57 10.03
CA VAL A 244 7.21 -15.07 9.78
C VAL A 244 6.60 -15.84 8.61
N ILE A 245 5.36 -16.29 8.78
CA ILE A 245 4.53 -16.86 7.72
C ILE A 245 3.26 -16.01 7.65
N ALA A 246 2.99 -15.42 6.50
CA ALA A 246 1.80 -14.62 6.24
C ALA A 246 1.00 -15.22 5.10
N GLY A 247 -0.31 -15.33 5.29
CA GLY A 247 -1.24 -15.82 4.29
C GLY A 247 -2.40 -14.85 4.09
N PHE A 248 -2.85 -14.69 2.87
CA PHE A 248 -3.98 -13.84 2.48
C PHE A 248 -4.86 -14.54 1.45
N VAL A 249 -6.17 -14.43 1.64
CA VAL A 249 -7.19 -14.86 0.67
C VAL A 249 -8.26 -13.79 0.57
N LEU A 250 -8.68 -13.47 -0.65
CA LEU A 250 -9.76 -12.56 -0.97
C LEU A 250 -10.67 -13.20 -2.01
N ASP A 251 -11.98 -13.10 -1.77
CA ASP A 251 -13.06 -13.37 -2.71
C ASP A 251 -13.96 -12.14 -2.71
N GLN A 252 -14.09 -11.44 -3.84
CA GLN A 252 -14.71 -10.13 -3.94
C GLN A 252 -15.50 -9.98 -5.22
N ASP A 253 -16.76 -9.55 -5.11
CA ASP A 253 -17.50 -8.98 -6.21
C ASP A 253 -17.10 -7.51 -6.40
N THR A 254 -17.00 -7.06 -7.66
CA THR A 254 -16.47 -5.74 -7.98
C THR A 254 -17.53 -4.88 -8.67
N ALA A 255 -17.71 -3.65 -8.17
CA ALA A 255 -18.61 -2.68 -8.77
C ALA A 255 -17.84 -1.65 -9.59
N GLY A 256 -18.33 -1.35 -10.80
CA GLY A 256 -17.77 -0.34 -11.69
C GLY A 256 -18.13 1.09 -11.31
N PHE A 257 -17.73 2.02 -12.15
CA PHE A 257 -18.11 3.43 -12.02
C PHE A 257 -19.62 3.65 -12.22
N VAL A 258 -20.12 4.69 -11.57
CA VAL A 258 -21.36 5.36 -11.94
C VAL A 258 -21.00 6.60 -12.76
N SER A 259 -21.70 6.84 -13.88
CA SER A 259 -21.32 7.86 -14.86
C SER A 259 -22.43 8.89 -15.06
N SER A 260 -22.05 10.14 -15.34
CA SER A 260 -22.98 11.18 -15.78
C SER A 260 -23.50 10.89 -17.20
N GLY A 261 -24.68 11.41 -17.55
CA GLY A 261 -25.29 11.25 -18.86
C GLY A 261 -26.44 10.24 -18.89
N ASP A 262 -26.97 10.01 -20.07
CA ASP A 262 -28.07 9.09 -20.32
C ASP A 262 -27.69 8.11 -21.43
N ASN A 263 -27.53 6.85 -21.08
CA ASN A 263 -27.36 5.75 -22.03
C ASN A 263 -28.40 4.63 -21.85
N GLY A 264 -29.48 4.90 -21.07
CA GLY A 264 -30.53 3.94 -20.78
C GLY A 264 -30.18 2.88 -19.74
N ASN A 265 -29.05 3.05 -19.01
CA ASN A 265 -28.57 2.12 -18.00
C ASN A 265 -28.64 2.77 -16.60
N GLU A 266 -28.99 2.01 -15.57
CA GLU A 266 -29.19 2.50 -14.19
C GLU A 266 -27.92 3.05 -13.51
N CYS A 267 -26.72 2.77 -14.05
CA CYS A 267 -25.45 3.37 -13.61
C CYS A 267 -25.17 4.71 -14.30
N TYR A 268 -26.11 5.24 -15.06
CA TYR A 268 -26.04 6.56 -15.65
C TYR A 268 -27.18 7.42 -15.14
N SER A 269 -26.90 8.68 -14.87
CA SER A 269 -27.93 9.63 -14.43
C SER A 269 -28.07 10.76 -15.43
N SER A 270 -29.27 10.87 -16.05
CA SER A 270 -29.62 12.02 -16.87
C SER A 270 -30.05 13.24 -16.05
N ILE A 271 -30.34 13.04 -14.74
CA ILE A 271 -30.75 14.12 -13.83
C ILE A 271 -29.51 14.88 -13.36
N TYR A 272 -28.41 14.17 -13.09
CA TYR A 272 -27.12 14.71 -12.68
C TYR A 272 -26.11 14.46 -13.79
N SER A 273 -26.09 15.34 -14.80
CA SER A 273 -25.17 15.25 -15.93
C SER A 273 -23.83 15.96 -15.70
N ASP A 274 -23.55 16.34 -14.46
CA ASP A 274 -22.44 17.18 -14.05
C ASP A 274 -21.65 16.57 -12.90
N GLU A 275 -20.72 17.34 -12.35
CA GLU A 275 -19.87 17.03 -11.22
C GLU A 275 -20.62 16.69 -9.92
N THR A 276 -21.91 16.93 -9.83
CA THR A 276 -22.72 16.71 -8.62
C THR A 276 -23.39 15.33 -8.54
N LEU A 277 -23.17 14.47 -9.53
CA LEU A 277 -23.77 13.11 -9.57
C LEU A 277 -23.50 12.29 -8.30
N TYR A 278 -22.34 12.46 -7.67
CA TYR A 278 -22.01 11.75 -6.41
C TYR A 278 -22.98 12.05 -5.25
N LYS A 279 -23.81 13.08 -5.36
CA LYS A 279 -24.87 13.42 -4.37
C LYS A 279 -26.12 12.55 -4.51
N ASP A 280 -26.28 11.84 -5.62
CA ASP A 280 -27.39 10.90 -5.83
C ASP A 280 -27.07 9.52 -5.24
N THR A 281 -27.37 9.35 -3.96
CA THR A 281 -27.09 8.10 -3.23
C THR A 281 -27.70 6.86 -3.90
N ASN A 282 -28.87 6.98 -4.53
CA ASN A 282 -29.54 5.83 -5.15
C ASN A 282 -28.77 5.34 -6.37
N THR A 283 -28.33 6.27 -7.23
CA THR A 283 -27.51 5.93 -8.39
C THR A 283 -26.11 5.47 -7.96
N MET A 284 -25.53 6.10 -6.93
CA MET A 284 -24.19 5.73 -6.43
C MET A 284 -24.12 4.30 -5.85
N GLN A 285 -25.24 3.69 -5.47
CA GLN A 285 -25.28 2.31 -4.99
C GLN A 285 -25.40 1.28 -6.13
N LYS A 286 -25.63 1.70 -7.38
CA LYS A 286 -25.81 0.80 -8.51
C LYS A 286 -24.49 0.16 -8.97
N ASN A 287 -24.60 -1.08 -9.47
CA ASN A 287 -23.52 -1.82 -10.10
C ASN A 287 -23.98 -2.39 -11.43
N CYS A 288 -23.44 -1.89 -12.54
CA CYS A 288 -23.75 -2.38 -13.89
C CYS A 288 -22.75 -3.45 -14.38
N ASP A 289 -21.81 -3.83 -13.55
CA ASP A 289 -20.82 -4.87 -13.79
C ASP A 289 -20.98 -6.00 -12.76
N SER A 290 -22.22 -6.46 -12.56
CA SER A 290 -22.63 -7.43 -11.53
C SER A 290 -21.97 -8.81 -11.65
N ASP A 291 -21.32 -9.08 -12.79
CA ASP A 291 -20.52 -10.27 -13.08
C ASP A 291 -19.02 -10.07 -12.90
N ALA A 292 -18.61 -8.87 -12.43
CA ALA A 292 -17.22 -8.56 -12.18
C ALA A 292 -16.76 -9.04 -10.80
N TYR A 293 -15.59 -9.64 -10.74
CA TYR A 293 -15.03 -10.24 -9.52
C TYR A 293 -13.52 -10.13 -9.47
N ARG A 294 -12.99 -10.41 -8.25
CA ARG A 294 -11.56 -10.61 -7.99
C ARG A 294 -11.36 -11.71 -6.96
N GLU A 295 -10.68 -12.76 -7.35
CA GLU A 295 -10.18 -13.80 -6.46
C GLU A 295 -8.66 -13.64 -6.32
N TRP A 296 -8.17 -13.70 -5.08
CA TRP A 296 -6.76 -13.48 -4.81
C TRP A 296 -6.27 -14.29 -3.62
N SER A 297 -5.12 -14.92 -3.75
CA SER A 297 -4.44 -15.60 -2.65
C SER A 297 -2.94 -15.32 -2.67
N SER A 298 -2.36 -15.23 -1.48
CA SER A 298 -0.90 -15.13 -1.34
C SER A 298 -0.40 -15.83 -0.08
N ILE A 299 0.85 -16.28 -0.13
CA ILE A 299 1.59 -16.77 1.02
C ILE A 299 3.03 -16.26 0.95
N ARG A 300 3.54 -15.82 2.09
CA ARG A 300 4.95 -15.43 2.29
C ARG A 300 5.53 -16.17 3.48
N VAL A 301 6.76 -16.59 3.34
CA VAL A 301 7.57 -17.20 4.41
C VAL A 301 8.92 -16.50 4.41
N ALA A 302 9.32 -15.94 5.52
CA ALA A 302 10.63 -15.32 5.68
C ALA A 302 11.24 -15.72 7.02
N THR A 303 12.54 -15.99 7.03
CA THR A 303 13.30 -16.26 8.25
C THR A 303 14.48 -15.31 8.30
N SER A 304 14.47 -14.37 9.24
CA SER A 304 15.61 -13.50 9.51
C SER A 304 16.50 -14.19 10.56
N TRP A 305 17.74 -14.46 10.19
CA TRP A 305 18.79 -14.88 11.10
C TRP A 305 19.80 -13.75 11.28
N GLN A 306 19.85 -13.22 12.50
CA GLN A 306 20.83 -12.23 12.91
C GLN A 306 21.83 -12.89 13.85
N ARG A 307 23.11 -12.62 13.64
CA ARG A 307 24.19 -13.06 14.50
C ARG A 307 25.07 -11.89 14.91
N GLU A 308 25.20 -11.70 16.22
CA GLU A 308 26.17 -10.79 16.79
C GLU A 308 27.57 -11.40 16.69
N LEU A 309 28.47 -10.76 15.93
CA LEU A 309 29.84 -11.24 15.74
C LEU A 309 30.79 -10.63 16.77
N SER A 310 30.48 -9.41 17.19
CA SER A 310 31.15 -8.66 18.25
C SER A 310 30.23 -7.58 18.79
N ALA A 311 30.69 -6.82 19.81
CA ALA A 311 29.93 -5.65 20.29
C ALA A 311 29.70 -4.57 19.20
N ASP A 312 30.51 -4.58 18.14
CA ASP A 312 30.53 -3.55 17.10
C ASP A 312 30.09 -4.09 15.73
N SER A 313 29.72 -5.36 15.62
CA SER A 313 29.34 -5.92 14.32
C SER A 313 28.34 -7.05 14.40
N SER A 314 27.38 -7.03 13.49
CA SER A 314 26.41 -8.09 13.31
C SER A 314 26.17 -8.40 11.83
N PHE A 315 25.65 -9.58 11.60
CA PHE A 315 25.31 -10.06 10.27
C PHE A 315 23.88 -10.57 10.27
N THR A 316 23.11 -10.19 9.25
CA THR A 316 21.71 -10.63 9.08
C THR A 316 21.53 -11.24 7.71
N ILE A 317 20.90 -12.42 7.65
CA ILE A 317 20.40 -13.06 6.42
C ILE A 317 18.91 -13.31 6.57
N THR A 318 18.14 -12.92 5.56
CA THR A 318 16.70 -13.15 5.49
C THR A 318 16.34 -13.85 4.18
N PRO A 319 16.47 -15.18 4.08
CA PRO A 319 15.87 -15.94 2.99
C PRO A 319 14.34 -15.85 3.08
N TYR A 320 13.70 -15.76 1.91
CA TYR A 320 12.25 -15.74 1.82
C TYR A 320 11.72 -16.48 0.61
N PHE A 321 10.47 -16.90 0.72
CA PHE A 321 9.64 -17.42 -0.34
C PHE A 321 8.31 -16.69 -0.36
N ARG A 322 7.78 -16.43 -1.55
CA ARG A 322 6.41 -15.93 -1.73
C ARG A 322 5.75 -16.56 -2.95
N LEU A 323 4.44 -16.70 -2.86
CA LEU A 323 3.56 -17.15 -3.94
C LEU A 323 2.35 -16.22 -3.96
N ASN A 324 1.98 -15.74 -5.15
CA ASN A 324 0.80 -14.92 -5.39
C ASN A 324 0.03 -15.51 -6.57
N GLN A 325 -1.30 -15.55 -6.45
CA GLN A 325 -2.21 -15.96 -7.51
C GLN A 325 -3.42 -15.03 -7.49
N MET A 326 -3.81 -14.50 -8.65
CA MET A 326 -4.95 -13.62 -8.77
C MET A 326 -5.68 -13.88 -10.09
N GLU A 327 -7.01 -13.91 -10.00
CA GLU A 327 -7.93 -13.93 -11.14
C GLU A 327 -8.90 -12.77 -10.97
N PHE A 328 -9.16 -12.00 -12.02
CA PHE A 328 -10.13 -10.93 -11.96
C PHE A 328 -10.68 -10.55 -13.32
N SER A 329 -11.92 -10.06 -13.32
CA SER A 329 -12.54 -9.45 -14.48
C SER A 329 -12.06 -8.01 -14.67
N GLN A 330 -11.54 -7.68 -15.85
CA GLN A 330 -11.19 -6.32 -16.26
C GLN A 330 -12.45 -5.54 -16.69
N HIS A 331 -13.43 -5.45 -15.80
CA HIS A 331 -14.75 -4.87 -16.07
C HIS A 331 -14.71 -3.40 -16.55
N TYR A 332 -13.63 -2.67 -16.21
CA TYR A 332 -13.41 -1.28 -16.64
C TYR A 332 -12.96 -1.16 -18.11
N LEU A 333 -12.63 -2.28 -18.78
CA LEU A 333 -12.30 -2.32 -20.19
C LEU A 333 -13.47 -2.85 -21.03
N PRO A 334 -13.70 -2.34 -22.25
CA PRO A 334 -14.80 -2.82 -23.10
C PRO A 334 -14.74 -4.31 -23.45
N SER A 335 -13.56 -4.92 -23.38
CA SER A 335 -13.37 -6.37 -23.60
C SER A 335 -13.88 -7.22 -22.44
N LYS A 336 -14.01 -6.63 -21.23
CA LYS A 336 -14.28 -7.35 -19.97
C LYS A 336 -13.47 -8.66 -19.87
N ALA A 337 -12.20 -8.59 -20.28
CA ALA A 337 -11.35 -9.76 -20.28
C ALA A 337 -11.08 -10.25 -18.86
N ILE A 338 -10.98 -11.56 -18.69
CA ILE A 338 -10.53 -12.18 -17.46
C ILE A 338 -9.00 -12.28 -17.53
N GLU A 339 -8.33 -11.79 -16.50
CA GLU A 339 -6.89 -11.92 -16.32
C GLU A 339 -6.62 -12.88 -15.17
N GLU A 340 -5.82 -13.90 -15.44
CA GLU A 340 -5.24 -14.80 -14.47
C GLU A 340 -3.73 -14.50 -14.42
N ASN A 341 -3.19 -14.21 -13.26
CA ASN A 341 -1.76 -14.04 -13.08
C ASN A 341 -1.27 -14.74 -11.81
N SER A 342 -0.09 -15.29 -11.92
CA SER A 342 0.59 -15.92 -10.78
C SER A 342 2.07 -15.62 -10.83
N HIS A 343 2.72 -15.58 -9.67
CA HIS A 343 4.17 -15.62 -9.59
C HIS A 343 4.62 -16.21 -8.26
N TYR A 344 5.76 -16.89 -8.30
CA TYR A 344 6.47 -17.29 -7.09
C TYR A 344 7.90 -16.80 -7.12
N SER A 345 8.43 -16.51 -5.95
CA SER A 345 9.78 -15.95 -5.80
C SER A 345 10.54 -16.66 -4.70
N VAL A 346 11.83 -16.81 -4.91
CA VAL A 346 12.80 -17.16 -3.87
C VAL A 346 13.83 -16.05 -3.84
N GLY A 347 14.08 -15.52 -2.66
CA GLY A 347 15.04 -14.44 -2.50
C GLY A 347 15.77 -14.48 -1.17
N MET A 348 16.73 -13.59 -1.05
CA MET A 348 17.55 -13.44 0.14
C MET A 348 17.97 -11.97 0.27
N ILE A 349 17.61 -11.37 1.39
CA ILE A 349 18.09 -10.06 1.82
C ILE A 349 19.22 -10.33 2.81
N ASN A 350 20.38 -9.69 2.66
CA ASN A 350 21.45 -9.84 3.62
C ASN A 350 22.20 -8.54 3.83
N ASN A 351 22.63 -8.32 5.06
CA ASN A 351 23.42 -7.17 5.43
C ASN A 351 24.45 -7.51 6.50
N TYR A 352 25.54 -6.78 6.47
CA TYR A 352 26.56 -6.74 7.48
C TYR A 352 26.61 -5.34 8.07
N HIS A 353 26.31 -5.22 9.36
CA HIS A 353 26.41 -3.98 10.13
C HIS A 353 27.76 -3.92 10.83
N TRP A 354 28.42 -2.78 10.75
CA TRP A 354 29.70 -2.54 11.37
C TRP A 354 29.78 -1.14 11.96
N GLN A 355 29.93 -1.06 13.29
CA GLN A 355 30.22 0.16 14.02
C GLN A 355 31.72 0.40 14.07
N ILE A 356 32.24 1.43 13.42
CA ILE A 356 33.67 1.79 13.38
C ILE A 356 33.91 2.91 14.38
N GLY A 357 34.40 2.54 15.56
CA GLY A 357 34.55 3.47 16.68
C GLY A 357 33.16 3.93 17.17
N HIS A 358 33.08 5.17 17.64
CA HIS A 358 31.82 5.74 18.15
C HIS A 358 31.02 6.54 17.09
N ASP A 359 31.67 6.87 15.97
CA ASP A 359 31.20 7.94 15.10
C ASP A 359 30.74 7.45 13.73
N LEU A 360 31.07 6.22 13.31
CA LEU A 360 30.76 5.74 11.98
C LEU A 360 30.11 4.36 12.03
N ALA A 361 28.84 4.29 11.57
CA ALA A 361 28.14 3.04 11.29
C ALA A 361 28.14 2.78 9.78
N VAL A 362 28.40 1.54 9.39
CA VAL A 362 28.37 1.09 7.99
C VAL A 362 27.46 -0.13 7.90
N VAL A 363 26.53 -0.09 6.96
CA VAL A 363 25.74 -1.26 6.57
C VAL A 363 26.04 -1.57 5.11
N MET A 364 26.39 -2.80 4.81
CA MET A 364 26.63 -3.24 3.44
C MET A 364 25.95 -4.59 3.21
N GLY A 365 25.46 -4.80 2.00
CA GLY A 365 24.77 -6.04 1.68
C GLY A 365 24.61 -6.28 0.19
N ILE A 366 23.96 -7.38 -0.10
CA ILE A 366 23.57 -7.76 -1.45
C ILE A 366 22.23 -8.49 -1.38
N ASP A 367 21.22 -8.00 -2.09
CA ASP A 367 19.93 -8.67 -2.21
C ASP A 367 19.90 -9.48 -3.48
N LEU A 368 19.31 -10.67 -3.38
CA LEU A 368 19.16 -11.61 -4.48
C LEU A 368 17.71 -12.05 -4.56
N GLU A 369 17.15 -12.06 -5.76
CA GLU A 369 15.80 -12.59 -6.00
C GLU A 369 15.73 -13.25 -7.36
N TRP A 370 15.02 -14.38 -7.41
CA TRP A 370 14.55 -14.99 -8.63
C TRP A 370 13.05 -15.21 -8.54
N THR A 371 12.34 -14.92 -9.64
CA THR A 371 10.88 -14.98 -9.72
C THR A 371 10.51 -15.61 -11.06
N GLU A 372 9.57 -16.53 -11.04
CA GLU A 372 8.84 -17.00 -12.22
C GLU A 372 7.41 -16.52 -12.13
N GLY A 373 6.93 -15.85 -13.18
CA GLY A 373 5.58 -15.31 -13.28
C GLY A 373 4.90 -15.73 -14.56
N GLU A 374 3.58 -15.92 -14.48
CA GLU A 374 2.71 -16.32 -15.59
C GLU A 374 1.55 -15.33 -15.70
N LEU A 375 1.09 -15.07 -16.92
CA LEU A 375 -0.11 -14.28 -17.16
C LEU A 375 -0.87 -14.82 -18.36
N THR A 376 -2.18 -15.07 -18.16
CA THR A 376 -3.14 -15.26 -19.24
C THR A 376 -4.20 -14.15 -19.21
N GLN A 377 -4.66 -13.74 -20.38
CA GLN A 377 -5.79 -12.83 -20.51
C GLN A 377 -6.72 -13.32 -21.59
N THR A 378 -8.00 -13.55 -21.24
CA THR A 378 -8.99 -14.15 -22.12
C THR A 378 -10.24 -13.30 -22.20
N GLN A 379 -10.70 -12.94 -23.42
CA GLN A 379 -11.99 -12.33 -23.67
C GLN A 379 -13.05 -13.40 -23.93
N GLN A 380 -14.07 -13.46 -23.10
CA GLN A 380 -15.21 -14.35 -23.29
C GLN A 380 -16.26 -13.76 -24.25
N GLN A 381 -16.37 -12.44 -24.27
CA GLN A 381 -17.30 -11.71 -25.11
C GLN A 381 -16.93 -11.84 -26.61
N PRO A 382 -17.92 -11.79 -27.52
CA PRO A 382 -17.66 -11.80 -28.96
C PRO A 382 -16.70 -10.68 -29.40
N ASP A 383 -16.12 -10.84 -30.60
CA ASP A 383 -15.26 -9.84 -31.24
C ASP A 383 -15.95 -8.46 -31.20
N SER A 384 -15.20 -7.44 -30.82
CA SER A 384 -15.63 -6.04 -30.85
C SER A 384 -14.58 -5.18 -31.54
N TYR A 385 -14.92 -3.95 -31.91
CA TYR A 385 -14.03 -3.10 -32.71
C TYR A 385 -13.75 -1.78 -32.00
N SER A 386 -12.51 -1.33 -32.02
CA SER A 386 -12.08 -0.08 -31.46
C SER A 386 -10.92 0.49 -32.28
N PHE A 387 -10.95 1.78 -32.60
CA PHE A 387 -9.91 2.47 -33.36
C PHE A 387 -9.51 1.73 -34.67
N GLY A 388 -10.49 1.12 -35.35
CA GLY A 388 -10.27 0.36 -36.58
C GLY A 388 -9.55 -0.99 -36.40
N LYS A 389 -9.41 -1.49 -35.18
CA LYS A 389 -8.83 -2.77 -34.81
C LYS A 389 -9.86 -3.67 -34.18
N ALA A 390 -9.66 -5.00 -34.28
CA ALA A 390 -10.52 -5.97 -33.64
C ALA A 390 -10.00 -6.32 -32.24
N ARG A 391 -10.86 -6.22 -31.22
CA ARG A 391 -10.69 -6.91 -29.95
C ARG A 391 -11.27 -8.30 -30.11
N GLN A 392 -10.40 -9.26 -30.29
CA GLN A 392 -10.80 -10.64 -30.58
C GLN A 392 -11.30 -11.37 -29.36
N GLN A 393 -12.28 -12.24 -29.54
CA GLN A 393 -12.65 -13.27 -28.55
C GLN A 393 -11.52 -14.29 -28.40
N GLY A 394 -11.33 -14.85 -27.20
CA GLY A 394 -10.30 -15.84 -26.88
C GLY A 394 -9.10 -15.21 -26.21
N LEU A 395 -7.96 -15.90 -26.27
CA LEU A 395 -6.71 -15.47 -25.64
C LEU A 395 -6.15 -14.19 -26.30
N HIS A 396 -5.92 -13.18 -25.45
CA HIS A 396 -5.18 -11.98 -25.80
C HIS A 396 -3.68 -12.15 -25.56
N TYR A 397 -3.34 -12.68 -24.37
CA TYR A 397 -1.98 -12.96 -23.92
C TYR A 397 -1.92 -14.29 -23.20
N ASP A 398 -0.79 -14.96 -23.34
CA ASP A 398 -0.42 -16.16 -22.61
C ASP A 398 1.11 -16.25 -22.64
N TYR A 399 1.75 -16.00 -21.49
CA TYR A 399 3.20 -15.92 -21.42
C TYR A 399 3.75 -16.21 -20.00
N ASN A 400 5.04 -16.58 -19.96
CA ASN A 400 5.83 -16.70 -18.75
C ASN A 400 6.98 -15.70 -18.76
N VAL A 401 7.41 -15.24 -17.57
CA VAL A 401 8.59 -14.41 -17.38
C VAL A 401 9.41 -14.94 -16.21
N ASP A 402 10.68 -15.29 -16.49
CA ASP A 402 11.70 -15.44 -15.47
C ASP A 402 12.35 -14.11 -15.18
N ALA A 403 12.31 -13.65 -13.93
CA ALA A 403 12.97 -12.43 -13.49
C ALA A 403 14.07 -12.72 -12.48
N SER A 404 15.21 -12.05 -12.59
CA SER A 404 16.28 -12.13 -11.61
C SER A 404 16.78 -10.74 -11.24
N ILE A 405 17.10 -10.56 -9.96
CA ILE A 405 17.63 -9.30 -9.40
C ILE A 405 18.87 -9.61 -8.59
N ILE A 406 19.91 -8.81 -8.81
CA ILE A 406 21.14 -8.78 -8.00
C ILE A 406 21.39 -7.34 -7.63
N ALA A 407 21.42 -7.03 -6.31
CA ALA A 407 21.45 -5.65 -5.86
C ALA A 407 22.43 -5.44 -4.68
N PRO A 408 23.70 -5.18 -4.93
CA PRO A 408 24.64 -4.75 -3.91
C PRO A 408 24.35 -3.31 -3.45
N TYR A 409 24.56 -3.06 -2.15
CA TYR A 409 24.37 -1.73 -1.56
C TYR A 409 25.31 -1.47 -0.39
N ILE A 410 25.50 -0.20 -0.10
CA ILE A 410 26.22 0.29 1.08
C ILE A 410 25.50 1.55 1.61
N GLN A 411 25.38 1.62 2.94
CA GLN A 411 24.95 2.81 3.67
C GLN A 411 25.96 3.16 4.74
N THR A 412 26.17 4.43 4.96
CA THR A 412 27.05 4.95 6.02
C THR A 412 26.31 6.03 6.79
N ASP A 413 26.40 5.97 8.12
CA ASP A 413 25.94 7.02 9.04
C ASP A 413 27.15 7.50 9.84
N TRP A 414 27.52 8.75 9.62
CA TRP A 414 28.72 9.35 10.19
C TRP A 414 28.37 10.51 11.12
N GLN A 415 28.64 10.34 12.42
CA GLN A 415 28.54 11.38 13.42
C GLN A 415 29.76 12.29 13.31
N LEU A 416 29.71 13.33 12.47
CA LEU A 416 30.83 14.22 12.17
C LEU A 416 31.17 15.10 13.36
N THR A 417 30.17 15.53 14.13
CA THR A 417 30.30 16.25 15.39
C THR A 417 29.20 15.77 16.36
N GLU A 418 29.21 16.16 17.62
CA GLU A 418 28.14 15.84 18.57
C GLU A 418 26.74 16.28 18.07
N GLN A 419 26.66 17.27 17.19
CA GLN A 419 25.44 17.82 16.67
C GLN A 419 25.12 17.41 15.23
N LEU A 420 26.12 17.10 14.39
CA LEU A 420 25.96 16.85 12.96
C LEU A 420 26.23 15.39 12.61
N GLN A 421 25.21 14.74 12.10
CA GLN A 421 25.29 13.43 11.47
C GLN A 421 25.10 13.56 9.95
N LEU A 422 25.86 12.82 9.18
CA LEU A 422 25.75 12.68 7.73
C LEU A 422 25.38 11.23 7.40
N THR A 423 24.48 11.06 6.45
CA THR A 423 24.10 9.73 5.91
C THR A 423 24.38 9.70 4.42
N GLY A 424 25.00 8.63 3.95
CA GLY A 424 25.19 8.34 2.54
C GLY A 424 24.81 6.91 2.22
N SER A 425 24.04 6.69 1.14
CA SER A 425 23.67 5.35 0.67
C SER A 425 23.77 5.28 -0.85
N VAL A 426 24.26 4.16 -1.35
CA VAL A 426 24.30 3.82 -2.78
C VAL A 426 23.89 2.36 -2.94
N ARG A 427 23.00 2.13 -3.89
CA ARG A 427 22.52 0.80 -4.30
C ARG A 427 22.57 0.69 -5.82
N PHE A 428 22.99 -0.46 -6.31
CA PHE A 428 22.97 -0.80 -7.72
C PHE A 428 22.06 -2.02 -7.91
N ASP A 429 21.03 -1.90 -8.75
CA ASP A 429 20.10 -2.97 -9.06
C ASP A 429 20.30 -3.42 -10.51
N ALA A 430 20.69 -4.67 -10.71
CA ALA A 430 20.72 -5.35 -12.01
C ALA A 430 19.51 -6.27 -12.10
N THR A 431 18.55 -5.92 -12.94
CA THR A 431 17.30 -6.67 -13.17
C THR A 431 17.35 -7.26 -14.58
N GLN A 432 17.01 -8.54 -14.70
CA GLN A 432 16.91 -9.24 -15.98
C GLN A 432 15.55 -9.94 -16.09
N TYR A 433 14.86 -9.80 -17.23
CA TYR A 433 13.65 -10.53 -17.58
C TYR A 433 13.93 -11.45 -18.77
N ARG A 434 13.45 -12.68 -18.70
CA ARG A 434 13.38 -13.61 -19.82
C ARG A 434 11.89 -13.87 -20.09
N TYR A 435 11.40 -13.30 -21.16
CA TYR A 435 10.02 -13.45 -21.62
C TYR A 435 9.90 -14.62 -22.60
N ASN A 436 8.88 -15.45 -22.40
CA ASN A 436 8.54 -16.57 -23.27
C ASN A 436 7.05 -16.50 -23.61
N ASN A 437 6.73 -16.24 -24.87
CA ASN A 437 5.37 -16.18 -25.40
C ASN A 437 4.87 -17.59 -25.72
N LEU A 438 3.68 -17.96 -25.22
CA LEU A 438 3.13 -19.31 -25.35
C LEU A 438 2.14 -19.45 -26.51
N ILE A 439 1.78 -18.34 -27.18
CA ILE A 439 0.86 -18.33 -28.32
C ILE A 439 1.48 -17.57 -29.50
N ALA A 440 0.81 -17.51 -30.66
CA ALA A 440 1.35 -16.83 -31.82
C ALA A 440 1.67 -15.35 -31.54
N ASP A 441 2.84 -14.87 -31.94
CA ASP A 441 3.28 -13.51 -31.80
C ASP A 441 2.63 -12.53 -32.81
N GLY A 442 2.89 -11.23 -32.66
CA GLY A 442 2.37 -10.17 -33.52
C GLY A 442 0.94 -9.74 -33.19
N THR A 443 0.29 -9.11 -34.16
CA THR A 443 -1.08 -8.56 -34.09
C THR A 443 -2.09 -9.54 -34.69
N THR A 444 -2.02 -10.80 -34.27
CA THR A 444 -2.81 -11.93 -34.79
C THR A 444 -3.72 -12.48 -33.68
N LYS A 445 -4.57 -13.45 -34.01
CA LYS A 445 -5.23 -14.31 -33.00
C LYS A 445 -4.20 -15.26 -32.36
N ALA A 446 -4.58 -15.94 -31.28
CA ALA A 446 -3.70 -16.84 -30.56
C ALA A 446 -3.14 -17.99 -31.45
N ASP A 447 -3.87 -18.40 -32.48
CA ASP A 447 -3.48 -19.43 -33.46
C ASP A 447 -2.67 -18.88 -34.67
N GLY A 448 -2.35 -17.56 -34.68
CA GLY A 448 -1.63 -16.89 -35.76
C GLY A 448 -2.51 -16.42 -36.91
N SER A 449 -3.81 -16.67 -36.91
CA SER A 449 -4.74 -16.17 -37.92
C SER A 449 -5.00 -14.66 -37.76
N SER A 450 -5.31 -13.97 -38.86
CA SER A 450 -5.68 -12.55 -38.81
C SER A 450 -7.04 -12.36 -38.16
N CYS A 451 -7.22 -11.23 -37.48
CA CYS A 451 -8.55 -10.74 -37.14
C CYS A 451 -9.32 -10.34 -38.39
N VAL A 452 -10.63 -10.22 -38.29
CA VAL A 452 -11.49 -9.79 -39.39
C VAL A 452 -12.40 -8.64 -38.93
N ASN A 453 -12.74 -7.75 -39.87
CA ASN A 453 -13.75 -6.73 -39.62
C ASN A 453 -15.17 -7.29 -39.79
N SER A 454 -16.19 -6.45 -39.61
CA SER A 454 -17.60 -6.82 -39.78
C SER A 454 -17.98 -7.34 -41.18
N ASN A 455 -17.12 -7.12 -42.19
CA ASN A 455 -17.29 -7.59 -43.57
C ASN A 455 -16.49 -8.89 -43.84
N ASN A 456 -15.90 -9.51 -42.81
CA ASN A 456 -14.96 -10.65 -42.91
C ASN A 456 -13.65 -10.34 -43.69
N GLU A 457 -13.23 -9.07 -43.78
CA GLU A 457 -11.96 -8.70 -44.39
C GLU A 457 -10.85 -8.76 -43.30
N PRO A 458 -9.65 -9.27 -43.63
CA PRO A 458 -8.52 -9.31 -42.70
C PRO A 458 -8.12 -7.92 -42.21
N ILE A 459 -8.00 -7.78 -40.89
CA ILE A 459 -7.49 -6.60 -40.17
C ILE A 459 -6.54 -7.02 -39.07
N ASP A 460 -5.76 -6.09 -38.56
CA ASP A 460 -4.95 -6.34 -37.37
C ASP A 460 -5.82 -6.50 -36.11
N CYS A 461 -5.40 -7.39 -35.24
CA CYS A 461 -5.94 -7.45 -33.89
C CYS A 461 -5.43 -6.24 -33.07
N LEU A 462 -6.19 -5.83 -32.06
CA LEU A 462 -5.81 -4.75 -31.16
C LEU A 462 -4.61 -5.13 -30.28
N PHE A 463 -4.58 -6.35 -29.80
CA PHE A 463 -3.56 -6.85 -28.87
C PHE A 463 -2.36 -7.39 -29.63
N LYS A 464 -1.16 -6.99 -29.19
CA LYS A 464 0.12 -7.37 -29.79
C LYS A 464 0.94 -8.15 -28.78
N ARG A 465 1.48 -9.27 -29.22
CA ARG A 465 2.41 -10.08 -28.44
C ARG A 465 3.80 -9.99 -29.04
N PRO A 466 4.81 -9.62 -28.25
CA PRO A 466 6.21 -9.72 -28.72
C PRO A 466 6.61 -11.18 -28.87
N SER A 467 7.61 -11.45 -29.70
CA SER A 467 8.33 -12.71 -29.70
C SER A 467 9.16 -12.84 -28.42
N ASP A 468 9.61 -14.06 -28.09
CA ASP A 468 10.53 -14.33 -26.99
C ASP A 468 11.67 -13.31 -26.94
N ASN A 469 11.93 -12.77 -25.73
CA ASN A 469 12.90 -11.71 -25.55
C ASN A 469 13.62 -11.80 -24.19
N ASN A 470 14.78 -11.13 -24.11
CA ASN A 470 15.52 -10.93 -22.87
C ASN A 470 15.77 -9.42 -22.70
N ASP A 471 15.26 -8.88 -21.60
CA ASP A 471 15.40 -7.46 -21.28
C ASP A 471 16.22 -7.30 -20.00
N SER A 472 17.03 -6.25 -19.93
CA SER A 472 17.91 -5.96 -18.79
C SER A 472 17.85 -4.49 -18.43
N PHE A 473 17.70 -4.22 -17.12
CA PHE A 473 17.67 -2.88 -16.56
C PHE A 473 18.71 -2.77 -15.46
N ASN A 474 19.54 -1.73 -15.57
CA ASN A 474 20.57 -1.43 -14.58
C ASN A 474 20.33 -0.04 -14.00
N ASN A 475 20.07 0.03 -12.70
CA ASN A 475 19.72 1.28 -12.04
C ASN A 475 20.63 1.50 -10.84
N THR A 476 21.07 2.74 -10.66
CA THR A 476 21.81 3.16 -9.46
C THR A 476 20.95 4.16 -8.71
N SER A 477 20.77 3.93 -7.41
CA SER A 477 20.04 4.84 -6.52
C SER A 477 20.96 5.34 -5.42
N THR A 478 20.89 6.63 -5.17
CA THR A 478 21.73 7.31 -4.19
C THR A 478 20.85 8.05 -3.18
N LYS A 479 21.29 8.09 -1.92
CA LYS A 479 20.73 8.97 -0.90
C LYS A 479 21.88 9.66 -0.18
N LEU A 480 21.77 10.97 -0.01
CA LEU A 480 22.64 11.80 0.81
C LEU A 480 21.79 12.58 1.79
N GLY A 481 22.14 12.57 3.05
CA GLY A 481 21.36 13.26 4.06
C GLY A 481 22.22 13.83 5.17
N PHE A 482 21.67 14.78 5.89
CA PHE A 482 22.23 15.30 7.12
C PHE A 482 21.17 15.44 8.19
N ASN A 483 21.58 15.33 9.45
CA ASN A 483 20.78 15.66 10.62
C ASN A 483 21.61 16.56 11.52
N TYR A 484 21.07 17.72 11.88
CA TYR A 484 21.70 18.67 12.79
C TYR A 484 20.87 18.83 14.05
N ARG A 485 21.34 18.29 15.16
CA ARG A 485 20.70 18.39 16.47
C ARG A 485 20.96 19.79 17.06
N LEU A 486 19.93 20.64 17.09
CA LEU A 486 19.99 21.93 17.76
C LEU A 486 20.14 21.75 19.28
N ASN A 487 19.46 20.74 19.82
CA ASN A 487 19.53 20.29 21.22
C ASN A 487 18.89 18.89 21.33
N ASN A 488 18.77 18.36 22.54
CA ASN A 488 18.21 17.02 22.81
C ASN A 488 16.71 16.86 22.47
N LYS A 489 16.03 17.93 22.00
CA LYS A 489 14.61 17.94 21.71
C LYS A 489 14.27 18.37 20.29
N ILE A 490 15.20 18.99 19.57
CA ILE A 490 14.96 19.59 18.26
C ILE A 490 16.11 19.24 17.32
N ALA A 491 15.76 18.74 16.15
CA ALA A 491 16.69 18.45 15.06
C ALA A 491 16.19 19.09 13.75
N PHE A 492 17.14 19.60 12.98
CA PHE A 492 16.95 20.02 11.59
C PHE A 492 17.61 18.97 10.68
N PHE A 493 16.90 18.53 9.65
CA PHE A 493 17.40 17.52 8.74
C PHE A 493 17.14 17.87 7.29
N GLY A 494 17.87 17.24 6.40
CA GLY A 494 17.61 17.32 4.97
C GLY A 494 18.22 16.14 4.25
N SER A 495 17.63 15.80 3.10
CA SER A 495 18.12 14.74 2.24
C SER A 495 17.86 15.01 0.76
N TRP A 496 18.78 14.53 -0.06
CA TRP A 496 18.56 14.26 -1.48
C TRP A 496 18.53 12.75 -1.68
N SER A 497 17.53 12.26 -2.40
CA SER A 497 17.32 10.83 -2.62
C SER A 497 16.76 10.56 -4.01
N GLN A 498 17.11 9.40 -4.53
CA GLN A 498 16.66 8.90 -5.83
C GLN A 498 15.79 7.67 -5.66
N GLY A 499 14.72 7.58 -6.45
CA GLY A 499 13.88 6.42 -6.60
C GLY A 499 13.83 5.96 -8.05
N PHE A 500 13.64 4.68 -8.27
CA PHE A 500 13.39 4.14 -9.60
C PHE A 500 12.37 3.01 -9.56
N ARG A 501 11.73 2.80 -10.70
CA ARG A 501 10.84 1.68 -10.98
C ARG A 501 11.30 1.04 -12.29
N ALA A 502 11.78 -0.20 -12.21
CA ALA A 502 11.96 -1.00 -13.42
C ALA A 502 10.59 -1.22 -14.09
N PRO A 503 10.51 -1.25 -15.43
CA PRO A 503 9.27 -1.53 -16.13
C PRO A 503 8.63 -2.83 -15.62
N GLN A 504 7.32 -2.83 -15.42
CA GLN A 504 6.62 -4.02 -14.99
C GLN A 504 6.46 -4.99 -16.18
N THR A 505 6.38 -6.28 -15.93
CA THR A 505 6.22 -7.29 -16.99
C THR A 505 4.95 -7.06 -17.81
N THR A 506 3.88 -6.55 -17.17
CA THR A 506 2.65 -6.15 -17.86
C THR A 506 2.83 -4.93 -18.76
N ASP A 507 3.73 -4.00 -18.41
CA ASP A 507 4.04 -2.83 -19.24
C ASP A 507 4.82 -3.24 -20.48
N MET A 508 5.74 -4.21 -20.32
CA MET A 508 6.63 -4.70 -21.37
C MET A 508 5.96 -5.63 -22.38
N TYR A 509 5.09 -6.53 -21.88
CA TYR A 509 4.67 -7.70 -22.67
C TYR A 509 3.18 -7.74 -22.97
N ARG A 510 2.37 -6.91 -22.29
CA ARG A 510 0.93 -6.76 -22.58
C ARG A 510 0.70 -5.53 -23.46
N LEU A 511 1.15 -5.63 -24.73
CA LEU A 511 1.17 -4.52 -25.66
C LEU A 511 -0.12 -4.42 -26.49
N GLN A 512 -0.40 -3.21 -26.97
CA GLN A 512 -1.36 -3.00 -28.04
C GLN A 512 -0.65 -2.85 -29.39
N ASN A 513 -1.42 -2.93 -30.48
CA ASN A 513 -0.92 -2.67 -31.82
C ASN A 513 -0.21 -1.31 -31.87
N GLN A 514 0.93 -1.24 -32.53
CA GLN A 514 1.85 -0.11 -32.67
C GLN A 514 2.84 0.10 -31.50
N GLN A 515 2.71 -0.59 -30.39
CA GLN A 515 3.71 -0.55 -29.32
C GLN A 515 4.89 -1.49 -29.59
N LEU A 516 6.07 -1.11 -29.16
CA LEU A 516 7.30 -1.89 -29.29
C LEU A 516 7.87 -2.19 -27.89
N VAL A 517 8.40 -3.41 -27.71
CA VAL A 517 9.26 -3.75 -26.57
C VAL A 517 10.59 -3.01 -26.74
N GLY A 518 11.17 -2.51 -25.64
CA GLY A 518 12.47 -1.84 -25.64
C GLY A 518 12.43 -0.32 -25.81
N GLU A 519 11.25 0.28 -25.97
CA GLU A 519 11.05 1.73 -25.88
C GLU A 519 10.69 2.18 -24.45
N ILE A 520 10.65 1.23 -23.49
CA ILE A 520 10.26 1.48 -22.10
C ILE A 520 11.52 1.56 -21.25
N GLU A 521 11.79 2.74 -20.71
CA GLU A 521 12.86 3.00 -19.75
C GLU A 521 12.35 2.91 -18.31
N ALA A 522 13.25 2.77 -17.35
CA ALA A 522 12.89 2.83 -15.94
C ALA A 522 12.42 4.25 -15.58
N GLU A 523 11.31 4.36 -14.85
CA GLU A 523 10.93 5.62 -14.22
C GLU A 523 11.97 6.02 -13.17
N GLN A 524 12.27 7.31 -13.08
CA GLN A 524 13.19 7.89 -12.12
C GLN A 524 12.53 9.04 -11.37
N LEU A 525 12.84 9.18 -10.08
CA LEU A 525 12.36 10.27 -9.24
C LEU A 525 13.53 10.79 -8.41
N ASP A 526 13.88 12.06 -8.60
CA ASP A 526 14.81 12.80 -7.74
C ASP A 526 14.05 13.63 -6.73
N SER A 527 14.44 13.58 -5.46
CA SER A 527 13.80 14.31 -4.37
C SER A 527 14.81 15.07 -3.52
N LEU A 528 14.48 16.31 -3.20
CA LEU A 528 15.14 17.12 -2.19
C LEU A 528 14.14 17.45 -1.09
N GLU A 529 14.50 17.18 0.17
CA GLU A 529 13.68 17.55 1.31
C GLU A 529 14.47 18.26 2.42
N LEU A 530 13.78 19.13 3.14
CA LEU A 530 14.28 19.81 4.34
C LEU A 530 13.20 19.74 5.42
N GLY A 531 13.58 19.42 6.64
CA GLY A 531 12.64 19.26 7.74
C GLY A 531 13.15 19.74 9.08
N LEU A 532 12.21 20.06 9.93
CA LEU A 532 12.41 20.39 11.34
C LEU A 532 11.58 19.43 12.18
N ARG A 533 12.21 18.77 13.13
CA ARG A 533 11.55 17.80 14.02
C ARG A 533 11.82 18.15 15.49
N GLY A 534 10.77 18.00 16.30
CA GLY A 534 10.91 18.25 17.73
C GLY A 534 10.12 17.24 18.57
N ILE A 535 10.69 16.88 19.72
CA ILE A 535 10.10 15.95 20.69
C ILE A 535 10.26 16.51 22.10
N SER A 536 9.16 16.56 22.81
CA SER A 536 9.12 16.86 24.24
C SER A 536 8.11 15.92 24.94
N ASN A 537 7.94 16.01 26.25
CA ASN A 537 7.05 15.13 27.00
C ASN A 537 5.58 15.22 26.53
N SER A 538 5.13 16.39 26.07
CA SER A 538 3.75 16.64 25.67
C SER A 538 3.57 16.99 24.21
N LEU A 539 4.64 17.21 23.46
CA LEU A 539 4.57 17.69 22.08
C LEU A 539 5.60 16.98 21.20
N THR A 540 5.12 16.33 20.15
CA THR A 540 5.92 15.85 19.03
C THR A 540 5.45 16.54 17.77
N TYR A 541 6.37 17.09 16.98
CA TYR A 541 6.03 17.73 15.72
C TYR A 541 7.11 17.49 14.67
N GLU A 542 6.66 17.51 13.42
CA GLU A 542 7.53 17.48 12.25
C GLU A 542 6.95 18.41 11.18
N LEU A 543 7.80 19.24 10.60
CA LEU A 543 7.49 20.12 9.47
C LEU A 543 8.49 19.81 8.36
N VAL A 544 8.01 19.47 7.18
CA VAL A 544 8.84 19.10 6.02
C VAL A 544 8.42 19.88 4.79
N MET A 545 9.40 20.36 4.04
CA MET A 545 9.25 20.86 2.68
C MET A 545 9.97 19.90 1.73
N TYR A 546 9.36 19.62 0.59
CA TYR A 546 9.95 18.77 -0.44
C TYR A 546 9.75 19.34 -1.85
N GLY A 547 10.67 18.97 -2.74
CA GLY A 547 10.57 19.16 -4.18
C GLY A 547 11.10 17.91 -4.88
N MET A 548 10.34 17.40 -5.85
CA MET A 548 10.68 16.18 -6.59
C MET A 548 10.43 16.37 -8.09
N ASN A 549 11.30 15.78 -8.91
CA ASN A 549 11.13 15.70 -10.35
C ASN A 549 11.11 14.23 -10.77
N LYS A 550 10.14 13.87 -11.61
CA LYS A 550 9.95 12.52 -12.11
C LYS A 550 10.12 12.51 -13.61
N ASP A 551 11.01 11.65 -14.07
CA ASP A 551 11.32 11.42 -15.49
C ASP A 551 10.83 10.04 -15.92
N ASN A 552 10.55 9.87 -17.21
CA ASN A 552 10.04 8.64 -17.79
C ASN A 552 8.71 8.20 -17.16
N PHE A 553 7.85 9.16 -16.82
CA PHE A 553 6.55 8.87 -16.21
C PHE A 553 5.71 8.01 -17.17
N PHE A 554 5.27 6.87 -16.64
CA PHE A 554 4.53 5.87 -17.38
C PHE A 554 3.03 6.10 -17.24
N PHE A 555 2.35 6.35 -18.36
CA PHE A 555 0.90 6.54 -18.38
C PHE A 555 0.30 5.96 -19.68
N ARG A 556 -1.01 5.93 -19.77
CA ARG A 556 -1.73 5.53 -20.97
C ARG A 556 -2.39 6.75 -21.59
N ASP A 557 -2.12 6.98 -22.89
CA ASP A 557 -2.74 8.08 -23.64
C ASP A 557 -4.18 7.75 -24.09
N ASP A 558 -4.84 8.74 -24.74
CA ASP A 558 -6.23 8.60 -25.20
C ASP A 558 -6.39 7.56 -26.32
N ASP A 559 -5.33 7.24 -27.04
CA ASP A 559 -5.29 6.15 -28.01
C ASP A 559 -5.15 4.77 -27.32
N GLY A 560 -5.02 4.76 -25.99
CA GLY A 560 -4.82 3.56 -25.19
C GLY A 560 -3.40 2.99 -25.26
N LEU A 561 -2.44 3.75 -25.79
CA LEU A 561 -1.04 3.34 -25.88
C LEU A 561 -0.29 3.70 -24.58
N ASN A 562 0.57 2.80 -24.16
CA ASN A 562 1.48 3.06 -23.07
C ASN A 562 2.57 4.05 -23.48
N VAL A 563 2.79 5.08 -22.72
CA VAL A 563 3.73 6.17 -22.96
C VAL A 563 4.71 6.25 -21.80
N THR A 564 5.98 6.50 -22.10
CA THR A 564 7.08 6.41 -21.11
C THR A 564 7.98 7.65 -21.10
N ASP A 565 7.62 8.69 -21.82
CA ASP A 565 8.40 9.93 -21.93
C ASP A 565 7.77 11.12 -21.20
N GLY A 566 6.88 10.84 -20.25
CA GLY A 566 6.28 11.86 -19.41
C GLY A 566 7.24 12.41 -18.37
N GLU A 567 7.07 13.69 -18.01
CA GLU A 567 7.80 14.38 -16.98
C GLU A 567 6.82 15.05 -16.01
N THR A 568 7.04 14.95 -14.70
CA THR A 568 6.21 15.63 -13.70
C THR A 568 7.04 16.22 -12.59
N SER A 569 6.57 17.33 -12.03
CA SER A 569 7.15 17.95 -10.83
C SER A 569 6.18 17.88 -9.65
N HIS A 570 6.73 17.69 -8.46
CA HIS A 570 5.96 17.58 -7.23
C HIS A 570 6.64 18.42 -6.15
N LYS A 571 5.90 19.32 -5.49
CA LYS A 571 6.43 20.16 -4.41
C LYS A 571 5.39 20.33 -3.32
N GLY A 572 5.80 20.36 -2.07
CA GLY A 572 4.83 20.46 -0.99
C GLY A 572 5.41 20.78 0.38
N LEU A 573 4.47 20.97 1.28
CA LEU A 573 4.67 21.22 2.71
C LEU A 573 3.85 20.21 3.51
N GLU A 574 4.45 19.58 4.51
CA GLU A 574 3.83 18.60 5.39
C GLU A 574 4.02 19.00 6.85
N LEU A 575 2.97 18.88 7.64
CA LEU A 575 2.96 19.10 9.08
C LEU A 575 2.36 17.88 9.78
N SER A 576 3.11 17.30 10.71
CA SER A 576 2.62 16.32 11.70
C SER A 576 2.80 16.91 13.09
N LEU A 577 1.76 16.85 13.92
CA LEU A 577 1.79 17.36 15.28
C LEU A 577 0.94 16.47 16.18
N ASN A 578 1.52 16.03 17.31
CA ASN A 578 0.80 15.36 18.39
C ASN A 578 1.05 16.15 19.68
N TYR A 579 -0.02 16.58 20.34
CA TYR A 579 0.05 17.42 21.52
C TYR A 579 -0.89 16.94 22.62
N ASP A 580 -0.31 16.57 23.76
CA ASP A 580 -1.06 16.31 24.98
C ASP A 580 -1.35 17.63 25.71
N LEU A 581 -2.57 18.15 25.50
CA LEU A 581 -3.05 19.38 26.13
C LEU A 581 -3.11 19.25 27.66
N THR A 582 -3.58 18.11 28.11
CA THR A 582 -3.62 17.68 29.52
C THR A 582 -3.49 16.16 29.57
N GLU A 583 -3.42 15.57 30.76
CA GLU A 583 -3.48 14.10 30.94
C GLU A 583 -4.73 13.45 30.33
N GLN A 584 -5.80 14.22 30.10
CA GLN A 584 -7.08 13.72 29.59
C GLN A 584 -7.37 14.12 28.16
N PHE A 585 -6.71 15.13 27.61
CA PHE A 585 -6.98 15.67 26.29
C PHE A 585 -5.74 15.69 25.42
N SER A 586 -5.84 15.11 24.25
CA SER A 586 -4.79 15.19 23.23
C SER A 586 -5.35 15.60 21.87
N VAL A 587 -4.51 16.23 21.07
CA VAL A 587 -4.79 16.64 19.68
C VAL A 587 -3.68 16.11 18.79
N ALA A 588 -4.07 15.47 17.70
CA ALA A 588 -3.16 15.12 16.61
C ALA A 588 -3.59 15.85 15.33
N VAL A 589 -2.64 16.44 14.63
CA VAL A 589 -2.87 17.17 13.37
C VAL A 589 -1.88 16.65 12.33
N ASN A 590 -2.39 16.16 11.23
CA ASN A 590 -1.63 15.86 10.04
C ASN A 590 -2.19 16.71 8.90
N TYR A 591 -1.34 17.51 8.26
CA TYR A 591 -1.71 18.37 7.15
C TYR A 591 -0.66 18.25 6.05
N SER A 592 -1.11 18.18 4.82
CA SER A 592 -0.26 18.24 3.63
C SER A 592 -0.82 19.21 2.61
N TYR A 593 0.08 19.98 2.03
CA TYR A 593 -0.15 20.78 0.84
C TYR A 593 0.83 20.29 -0.23
N GLY A 594 0.32 19.86 -1.38
CA GLY A 594 1.12 19.34 -2.48
C GLY A 594 0.65 19.89 -3.83
N GLN A 595 1.58 20.30 -4.67
CA GLN A 595 1.33 20.66 -6.06
C GLN A 595 2.04 19.65 -6.95
N HIS A 596 1.32 19.12 -7.91
CA HIS A 596 1.79 18.15 -8.89
C HIS A 596 1.50 18.72 -10.27
N GLU A 597 2.54 18.92 -11.11
CA GLU A 597 2.42 19.61 -12.39
C GLU A 597 3.03 18.75 -13.50
N TYR A 598 2.43 18.77 -14.69
CA TYR A 598 2.99 18.21 -15.90
C TYR A 598 4.12 19.10 -16.40
N GLU A 599 5.27 18.54 -16.75
CA GLU A 599 6.43 19.26 -17.29
C GLU A 599 6.63 19.03 -18.79
N PHE A 600 5.66 18.43 -19.48
CA PHE A 600 5.67 18.16 -20.89
C PHE A 600 4.31 18.45 -21.53
N ASP A 601 4.29 18.53 -22.88
CA ASP A 601 3.08 18.70 -23.68
C ASP A 601 2.77 17.42 -24.46
N ARG A 602 1.50 16.97 -24.43
CA ARG A 602 1.00 15.86 -25.22
C ARG A 602 -0.45 16.08 -25.64
N ALA A 603 -0.65 16.66 -26.84
CA ALA A 603 -1.98 17.06 -27.30
C ALA A 603 -2.96 15.89 -27.43
N SER A 604 -2.49 14.68 -27.76
CA SER A 604 -3.33 13.47 -27.87
C SER A 604 -3.94 13.01 -26.54
N SER A 605 -3.39 13.44 -25.42
CA SER A 605 -3.86 13.08 -24.08
C SER A 605 -4.37 14.27 -23.28
N GLY A 606 -4.52 15.45 -23.92
CA GLY A 606 -4.92 16.67 -23.22
C GLY A 606 -3.87 17.20 -22.24
N VAL A 607 -2.67 16.61 -22.17
CA VAL A 607 -1.58 17.03 -21.28
C VAL A 607 -0.98 18.33 -21.79
N ILE A 608 -0.95 19.34 -20.93
CA ILE A 608 -0.35 20.66 -21.21
C ILE A 608 0.66 20.94 -20.11
N LYS A 609 1.87 21.33 -20.49
CA LYS A 609 2.93 21.72 -19.55
C LYS A 609 2.47 22.83 -18.62
N GLY A 610 2.67 22.65 -17.32
CA GLY A 610 2.25 23.58 -16.26
C GLY A 610 0.81 23.35 -15.76
N ASN A 611 0.02 22.47 -16.40
CA ASN A 611 -1.24 22.01 -15.84
C ASN A 611 -0.98 21.12 -14.63
N LYS A 612 -1.92 21.14 -13.68
CA LYS A 612 -1.90 20.22 -12.53
C LYS A 612 -2.17 18.80 -13.01
N VAL A 613 -1.44 17.86 -12.43
CA VAL A 613 -1.72 16.44 -12.67
C VAL A 613 -3.07 16.11 -12.06
N ASP A 614 -3.91 15.43 -12.82
CA ASP A 614 -5.26 15.03 -12.39
C ASP A 614 -5.22 14.04 -11.23
N THR A 615 -6.33 13.92 -10.51
CA THR A 615 -6.51 13.05 -9.34
C THR A 615 -5.52 13.33 -8.19
N ALA A 616 -5.10 14.58 -8.03
CA ALA A 616 -4.12 15.02 -7.04
C ALA A 616 -4.67 16.14 -6.15
N PRO A 617 -5.32 15.83 -5.02
CA PRO A 617 -5.77 16.86 -4.07
C PRO A 617 -4.60 17.70 -3.57
N GLU A 618 -4.69 19.03 -3.69
CA GLU A 618 -3.62 19.91 -3.20
C GLU A 618 -3.55 19.97 -1.67
N GLN A 619 -4.68 19.83 -1.01
CA GLN A 619 -4.78 19.92 0.45
C GLN A 619 -5.43 18.68 1.02
N MET A 620 -4.79 18.12 2.03
CA MET A 620 -5.33 17.02 2.82
C MET A 620 -5.04 17.27 4.30
N ALA A 621 -6.03 16.99 5.14
CA ALA A 621 -5.85 17.09 6.58
C ALA A 621 -6.54 15.94 7.31
N ASN A 622 -5.92 15.54 8.43
CA ASN A 622 -6.50 14.66 9.42
C ASN A 622 -6.29 15.28 10.80
N VAL A 623 -7.37 15.68 11.45
CA VAL A 623 -7.32 16.27 12.79
C VAL A 623 -8.09 15.40 13.76
N ARG A 624 -7.42 14.94 14.79
CA ARG A 624 -7.99 14.09 15.83
C ARG A 624 -7.96 14.81 17.17
N PHE A 625 -9.09 14.81 17.83
CA PHE A 625 -9.23 15.26 19.19
C PHE A 625 -9.65 14.08 20.08
N ALA A 626 -8.81 13.68 21.01
CA ALA A 626 -9.09 12.59 21.93
C ALA A 626 -9.33 13.09 23.34
N TRP A 627 -10.35 12.53 23.98
CA TRP A 627 -10.70 12.75 25.37
C TRP A 627 -10.72 11.42 26.13
N GLN A 628 -9.91 11.34 27.17
CA GLN A 628 -9.79 10.19 28.05
C GLN A 628 -10.21 10.57 29.47
N PRO A 629 -11.53 10.64 29.76
CA PRO A 629 -12.02 11.07 31.06
C PRO A 629 -11.60 10.17 32.22
N THR A 630 -11.34 8.89 31.93
CA THR A 630 -10.82 7.90 32.90
C THR A 630 -9.88 6.95 32.18
N ASP A 631 -9.06 6.20 32.91
CA ASP A 631 -8.17 5.16 32.37
C ASP A 631 -8.92 4.06 31.60
N SER A 632 -10.23 3.91 31.87
CA SER A 632 -11.08 2.90 31.25
C SER A 632 -11.86 3.38 30.03
N SER A 633 -11.90 4.68 29.74
CA SER A 633 -12.75 5.24 28.69
C SER A 633 -12.01 6.23 27.81
N LYS A 634 -12.23 6.14 26.49
CA LYS A 634 -11.69 7.06 25.49
C LYS A 634 -12.78 7.44 24.49
N LEU A 635 -12.83 8.71 24.12
CA LEU A 635 -13.62 9.24 23.00
C LEU A 635 -12.69 9.98 22.06
N GLU A 636 -12.84 9.76 20.76
CA GLU A 636 -12.05 10.41 19.71
C GLU A 636 -12.99 10.95 18.62
N LEU A 637 -12.85 12.24 18.33
CA LEU A 637 -13.46 12.89 17.17
C LEU A 637 -12.35 13.12 16.14
N GLU A 638 -12.57 12.65 14.91
CA GLU A 638 -11.64 12.79 13.79
C GLU A 638 -12.31 13.56 12.65
N TRP A 639 -11.62 14.55 12.14
CA TRP A 639 -11.97 15.30 10.93
C TRP A 639 -10.98 14.96 9.82
N LEU A 640 -11.51 14.50 8.69
CA LEU A 640 -10.78 14.23 7.47
C LEU A 640 -11.20 15.28 6.43
N HIS A 641 -10.24 15.96 5.87
CA HIS A 641 -10.41 16.93 4.79
C HIS A 641 -9.67 16.47 3.55
N MET A 642 -10.35 16.50 2.42
CA MET A 642 -9.79 16.37 1.09
C MET A 642 -10.17 17.59 0.28
N GLY A 643 -9.19 18.34 -0.20
CA GLY A 643 -9.37 19.51 -1.05
C GLY A 643 -9.83 19.14 -2.47
N GLU A 644 -10.15 20.17 -3.23
CA GLU A 644 -10.50 20.04 -4.65
C GLU A 644 -9.34 19.50 -5.49
N TYR A 645 -9.65 18.83 -6.59
CA TYR A 645 -8.66 18.36 -7.58
C TYR A 645 -9.28 18.21 -8.96
N TYR A 646 -8.43 18.35 -10.00
CA TYR A 646 -8.84 18.13 -11.38
C TYR A 646 -9.03 16.64 -11.70
N LEU A 647 -9.95 16.35 -12.62
CA LEU A 647 -10.35 15.01 -13.03
C LEU A 647 -9.78 14.62 -14.40
N ASP A 648 -9.16 15.57 -15.11
CA ASP A 648 -8.57 15.39 -16.42
C ASP A 648 -7.26 16.21 -16.58
N PRO A 649 -6.34 15.79 -17.47
CA PRO A 649 -5.08 16.49 -17.69
C PRO A 649 -5.23 17.89 -18.28
N ALA A 650 -6.36 18.21 -18.93
CA ALA A 650 -6.63 19.53 -19.50
C ALA A 650 -7.03 20.56 -18.41
N ASN A 651 -7.33 20.09 -17.19
CA ASN A 651 -7.83 20.89 -16.07
C ASN A 651 -9.17 21.59 -16.37
N GLU A 652 -10.03 20.94 -17.13
CA GLU A 652 -11.36 21.46 -17.50
C GLU A 652 -12.48 20.97 -16.57
N HIS A 653 -12.25 19.86 -15.85
CA HIS A 653 -13.20 19.23 -14.96
C HIS A 653 -12.58 19.02 -13.58
N ASP A 654 -13.35 19.24 -12.53
CA ASP A 654 -12.89 19.13 -11.14
C ASP A 654 -13.85 18.36 -10.24
N TYR A 655 -13.34 17.94 -9.10
CA TYR A 655 -14.08 17.43 -7.95
C TYR A 655 -13.84 18.38 -6.77
N ALA A 656 -14.93 18.85 -6.14
CA ALA A 656 -14.86 19.88 -5.10
C ALA A 656 -14.21 19.43 -3.78
N GLY A 657 -13.84 18.14 -3.64
CA GLY A 657 -13.37 17.61 -2.36
C GLY A 657 -14.50 17.29 -1.39
N HIS A 658 -14.14 16.96 -0.14
CA HIS A 658 -15.11 16.65 0.91
C HIS A 658 -14.52 16.73 2.33
N ASP A 659 -15.41 16.83 3.32
CA ASP A 659 -15.10 16.83 4.74
C ASP A 659 -15.85 15.72 5.46
N LEU A 660 -15.15 14.82 6.13
CA LEU A 660 -15.75 13.72 6.87
C LEU A 660 -15.47 13.85 8.36
N LEU A 661 -16.49 13.67 9.17
CA LEU A 661 -16.35 13.56 10.62
C LEU A 661 -16.57 12.11 11.04
N GLN A 662 -15.69 11.61 11.89
CA GLN A 662 -15.77 10.27 12.47
C GLN A 662 -15.72 10.37 13.99
N LEU A 663 -16.50 9.53 14.67
CA LEU A 663 -16.55 9.47 16.13
C LEU A 663 -16.28 8.05 16.60
N ARG A 664 -15.29 7.89 17.48
CA ARG A 664 -14.95 6.59 18.09
C ARG A 664 -15.01 6.69 19.59
N GLY A 665 -15.57 5.66 20.23
CA GLY A 665 -15.60 5.56 21.68
C GLY A 665 -15.28 4.15 22.15
N SER A 666 -14.56 4.03 23.26
CA SER A 666 -14.26 2.74 23.88
C SER A 666 -14.37 2.80 25.39
N LEU A 667 -14.77 1.66 25.98
CA LEU A 667 -14.92 1.49 27.42
C LEU A 667 -14.37 0.12 27.83
N ALA A 668 -13.37 0.11 28.70
CA ALA A 668 -12.93 -1.11 29.37
C ALA A 668 -13.90 -1.43 30.51
N LEU A 669 -14.61 -2.56 30.42
CA LEU A 669 -15.53 -3.04 31.40
C LEU A 669 -14.80 -3.66 32.61
N ASN A 670 -13.63 -4.24 32.34
CA ASN A 670 -12.69 -4.80 33.30
C ASN A 670 -11.30 -4.90 32.63
N HIS A 671 -10.33 -5.49 33.32
CA HIS A 671 -8.95 -5.62 32.84
C HIS A 671 -8.83 -6.41 31.53
N ASN A 672 -9.78 -7.28 31.23
CA ASN A 672 -9.71 -8.20 30.09
C ASN A 672 -10.73 -7.89 29.00
N THR A 673 -11.74 -7.06 29.27
CA THR A 673 -12.87 -6.84 28.35
C THR A 673 -13.04 -5.38 28.03
N ARG A 674 -13.02 -5.05 26.74
CA ARG A 674 -13.30 -3.70 26.20
C ARG A 674 -14.46 -3.79 25.21
N ILE A 675 -15.38 -2.84 25.28
CA ILE A 675 -16.38 -2.61 24.24
C ILE A 675 -16.08 -1.29 23.53
N PHE A 676 -16.44 -1.20 22.27
CA PHE A 676 -16.24 0.04 21.52
C PHE A 676 -17.31 0.21 20.44
N ALA A 677 -17.48 1.46 20.04
CA ALA A 677 -18.35 1.86 18.94
C ALA A 677 -17.61 2.88 18.06
N ARG A 678 -17.85 2.84 16.75
CA ARG A 678 -17.40 3.89 15.83
C ARG A 678 -18.54 4.30 14.90
N ILE A 679 -18.65 5.59 14.66
CA ILE A 679 -19.54 6.17 13.65
C ILE A 679 -18.65 6.79 12.60
N GLU A 680 -18.74 6.30 11.38
CA GLU A 680 -18.08 6.85 10.22
C GLU A 680 -19.05 7.79 9.49
N ASN A 681 -18.51 8.85 8.88
CA ASN A 681 -19.30 9.88 8.23
C ASN A 681 -20.46 10.39 9.11
N LEU A 682 -20.12 10.92 10.29
CA LEU A 682 -21.09 11.36 11.32
C LEU A 682 -22.11 12.37 10.78
N THR A 683 -21.72 13.23 9.87
CA THR A 683 -22.55 14.27 9.23
C THR A 683 -23.40 13.74 8.08
N ASP A 684 -23.22 12.50 7.65
CA ASP A 684 -23.86 11.89 6.47
C ASP A 684 -23.57 12.68 5.18
N GLU A 685 -22.32 13.14 5.05
CA GLU A 685 -21.85 13.86 3.86
C GLU A 685 -21.95 12.97 2.61
N LYS A 686 -22.36 13.56 1.49
CA LYS A 686 -22.42 12.90 0.20
C LYS A 686 -21.16 13.20 -0.58
N TYR A 687 -20.33 12.20 -0.79
CA TYR A 687 -19.01 12.35 -1.39
C TYR A 687 -18.69 11.20 -2.36
N ALA A 688 -17.67 11.42 -3.17
CA ALA A 688 -17.07 10.37 -3.98
C ALA A 688 -15.78 9.87 -3.29
N SER A 689 -15.65 8.56 -3.11
CA SER A 689 -14.39 7.94 -2.66
C SER A 689 -13.35 7.94 -3.78
N ARG A 690 -13.80 8.02 -5.05
CA ARG A 690 -13.01 8.24 -6.24
C ARG A 690 -13.82 8.99 -7.28
N ALA A 691 -13.19 9.94 -7.97
CA ALA A 691 -13.74 10.65 -9.10
C ALA A 691 -12.70 10.72 -10.23
N ASP A 692 -13.14 10.57 -11.47
CA ASP A 692 -12.37 10.89 -12.67
C ASP A 692 -13.29 11.37 -13.81
N PHE A 693 -12.70 11.93 -14.88
CA PHE A 693 -13.41 12.30 -16.09
C PHE A 693 -12.77 11.58 -17.28
N ALA A 694 -13.52 10.73 -17.94
CA ALA A 694 -13.04 10.04 -19.13
C ALA A 694 -14.18 9.71 -20.09
N PHE A 695 -13.86 9.59 -21.38
CA PHE A 695 -14.83 9.32 -22.45
C PHE A 695 -15.98 10.34 -22.51
N GLY A 696 -15.70 11.59 -22.07
CA GLY A 696 -16.67 12.69 -22.09
C GLY A 696 -17.71 12.65 -20.97
N THR A 697 -17.48 11.90 -19.90
CA THR A 697 -18.41 11.78 -18.75
C THR A 697 -17.67 11.88 -17.42
N TYR A 698 -18.32 12.48 -16.42
CA TYR A 698 -17.90 12.35 -15.02
C TYR A 698 -18.18 10.92 -14.54
N ARG A 699 -17.22 10.33 -13.84
CA ARG A 699 -17.31 8.97 -13.31
C ARG A 699 -16.95 8.96 -11.84
N PHE A 700 -17.78 8.29 -11.04
CA PHE A 700 -17.63 8.28 -9.58
C PHE A 700 -17.75 6.89 -8.99
N PHE A 701 -17.00 6.65 -7.90
CA PHE A 701 -17.32 5.65 -6.89
C PHE A 701 -17.93 6.38 -5.71
N GLY A 702 -19.20 6.06 -5.35
CA GLY A 702 -19.88 6.71 -4.24
C GLY A 702 -19.24 6.39 -2.90
N GLY A 703 -19.01 7.41 -2.10
CA GLY A 703 -18.57 7.25 -0.73
C GLY A 703 -19.68 6.69 0.16
N GLN A 704 -19.27 5.96 1.21
CA GLN A 704 -20.20 5.33 2.14
C GLN A 704 -20.94 6.39 2.97
N THR A 705 -22.25 6.25 3.11
CA THR A 705 -23.10 7.08 3.98
C THR A 705 -22.74 6.84 5.45
N ARG A 706 -23.40 7.57 6.37
CA ARG A 706 -23.14 7.37 7.81
C ARG A 706 -23.34 5.92 8.24
N THR A 707 -22.35 5.33 8.92
CA THR A 707 -22.38 3.96 9.41
C THR A 707 -22.06 3.88 10.89
N LEU A 708 -22.57 2.84 11.55
CA LEU A 708 -22.28 2.51 12.94
C LEU A 708 -21.70 1.11 13.02
N HIS A 709 -20.55 0.98 13.65
CA HIS A 709 -19.91 -0.28 13.95
C HIS A 709 -19.82 -0.47 15.46
N LEU A 710 -20.10 -1.68 15.93
CA LEU A 710 -20.03 -2.07 17.33
C LEU A 710 -19.05 -3.23 17.49
N GLY A 711 -18.24 -3.20 18.52
CA GLY A 711 -17.28 -4.25 18.76
C GLY A 711 -16.98 -4.52 20.23
N ALA A 712 -16.43 -5.70 20.46
CA ALA A 712 -15.94 -6.13 21.76
C ALA A 712 -14.61 -6.86 21.61
N SER A 713 -13.68 -6.60 22.53
CA SER A 713 -12.38 -7.24 22.60
C SER A 713 -12.20 -7.90 23.96
N ILE A 714 -11.66 -9.11 23.97
CA ILE A 714 -11.34 -9.86 25.18
C ILE A 714 -9.87 -10.27 25.10
N SER A 715 -9.11 -9.94 26.17
CA SER A 715 -7.72 -10.38 26.33
C SER A 715 -7.64 -11.46 27.42
N PHE A 716 -6.71 -12.42 27.31
CA PHE A 716 -6.57 -13.54 28.24
C PHE A 716 -5.11 -14.00 28.41
#